data_9e0e859d22dd7f8698f5f10dacd4fe80
#
_entry.id   9e0e859d22dd7f8698f5f10dacd4fe80
#
_cell.length_a   1.000
_cell.length_b   1.000
_cell.length_c   1.000
_cell.angle_alpha   90.00
_cell.angle_beta   90.00
_cell.angle_gamma   90.00
#
_symmetry.space_group_name_H-M   'P 1'
#
loop_
_entity.id
_entity.type
_entity.pdbx_description
1 polymer ?
#
loop_
_entity_poly.entity_id
_entity_poly.type
_entity_poly.pdbx_seq_one_letter_code
_entity_poly.pdbx_strand_id
1 'polypeptide(L)'
;MPRFKQIDQILELMRNKESIRNLGIIAHIDHGKTTLTDSLLAGAGLLSRKMAGTARVLDYLEEEQKRKITIKAANISLLYRSHVINLVDTPGHVDFTGKVTRALRAIDGAVVVVDAVEEIMAQTEVVTRQALEERVRPVLFINKVDRLITELQLNATQIETKLQHIIDRFNDMVELYGDECLKQKWKVNPAKNSVAFGSALHGWGFTLSMTQARAVKFSDIIEAYRKQRPEALCETLPVYEAVFEMVIQTLPNPKEAQVYRVERIWSGDINSEMGRAISECKDDAPTVMCVTNVKPDKNSGVIASGRLYSGTLRRGDTLHLVDAQLEASVNHVYLNMGELREEVEASTAGNIAALSLAQHVKPGETLVDSSYKEGMVPFEAISYVSEPVVTVAVEPKDPKDLSILREALEKLAIEDPDLKVNIDVETGEYLLSGMGELHLEIATKQLNNSVRVSVSSPRVVYRETVTNKGVDALATSPNKQNTFTVRVGLLPEKNNALDNEKCVEEDGNVLSVDDYHNILIDSSRRTEQKDEAVLKSIAAGFEFACRAGPLCGEPLSHVKASLLDAQLSCDSVARNSEEIMRGMGKAVFGSFLTAAPVLLEPLYKTVITVPTELAGECQRIVTGRRGRISKFEKKGLLAVVVCFIPVSESFGLARELRSTTSGRAFWQSSLESWERVPEKLAARVIEKIRKRKGLAIQVPSASRFLEDH
;
A
#
# COMPACT_ATOMS: atom_id res chain seq x y z
N MET A 1 32.99 -2.39 -15.66
CA MET A 1 33.72 -1.15 -15.24
C MET A 1 33.85 -1.19 -13.73
N PRO A 2 34.92 -0.63 -13.13
CA PRO A 2 34.99 -0.49 -11.68
C PRO A 2 33.83 0.37 -11.18
N ARG A 3 33.25 0.03 -10.03
CA ARG A 3 32.08 0.68 -9.43
C ARG A 3 32.20 2.22 -9.34
N PHE A 4 33.35 2.72 -8.97
CA PHE A 4 33.64 4.16 -8.88
C PHE A 4 33.54 4.92 -10.23
N LYS A 5 33.92 4.32 -11.36
CA LYS A 5 33.75 4.94 -12.68
C LYS A 5 32.30 5.08 -13.13
N GLN A 6 31.40 4.23 -12.60
CA GLN A 6 29.97 4.34 -12.91
C GLN A 6 29.33 5.53 -12.17
N ILE A 7 29.76 5.84 -10.95
CA ILE A 7 29.20 6.92 -10.15
C ILE A 7 29.41 8.27 -10.84
N ASP A 8 30.61 8.57 -11.27
CA ASP A 8 30.92 9.84 -11.97
C ASP A 8 30.07 10.02 -13.23
N GLN A 9 29.91 8.95 -14.02
CA GLN A 9 29.06 8.95 -15.21
C GLN A 9 27.57 9.09 -14.87
N ILE A 10 27.11 8.45 -13.80
CA ILE A 10 25.73 8.63 -13.31
C ILE A 10 25.47 10.09 -12.93
N LEU A 11 26.37 10.70 -12.17
CA LEU A 11 26.24 12.10 -11.73
C LEU A 11 26.22 13.09 -12.90
N GLU A 12 27.00 12.82 -13.95
CA GLU A 12 26.98 13.63 -15.18
C GLU A 12 25.64 13.51 -15.91
N LEU A 13 25.16 12.26 -16.10
CA LEU A 13 23.94 11.97 -16.84
C LEU A 13 22.67 12.37 -16.08
N MET A 14 22.70 12.37 -14.74
CA MET A 14 21.56 12.81 -13.90
C MET A 14 21.14 14.26 -14.15
N ARG A 15 22.00 15.09 -14.73
CA ARG A 15 21.68 16.48 -15.13
C ARG A 15 20.85 16.53 -16.41
N ASN A 16 20.93 15.51 -17.25
CA ASN A 16 20.16 15.44 -18.49
C ASN A 16 18.85 14.67 -18.27
N LYS A 17 17.71 15.33 -18.21
CA LYS A 17 16.39 14.75 -17.96
C LYS A 17 16.02 13.67 -18.99
N GLU A 18 16.44 13.82 -20.24
CA GLU A 18 16.14 12.85 -21.29
C GLU A 18 16.83 11.51 -21.06
N SER A 19 17.97 11.53 -20.36
CA SER A 19 18.75 10.33 -20.03
C SER A 19 18.27 9.62 -18.76
N ILE A 20 17.27 10.12 -18.03
CA ILE A 20 16.78 9.53 -16.79
C ILE A 20 15.56 8.68 -17.04
N ARG A 21 15.49 7.51 -16.39
CA ARG A 21 14.28 6.68 -16.29
C ARG A 21 14.08 6.26 -14.83
N ASN A 22 12.94 6.64 -14.25
CA ASN A 22 12.53 6.20 -12.92
C ASN A 22 11.59 5.02 -13.07
N LEU A 23 12.09 3.85 -12.75
CA LEU A 23 11.50 2.56 -13.06
C LEU A 23 11.14 1.78 -11.81
N GLY A 24 9.92 1.27 -11.71
CA GLY A 24 9.54 0.25 -10.74
C GLY A 24 9.35 -1.12 -11.40
N ILE A 25 9.70 -2.18 -10.67
CA ILE A 25 9.35 -3.54 -11.08
C ILE A 25 8.23 -4.02 -10.16
N ILE A 26 7.08 -4.33 -10.75
CA ILE A 26 5.89 -4.79 -10.07
C ILE A 26 5.48 -6.17 -10.60
N ALA A 27 5.11 -7.06 -9.70
CA ALA A 27 4.77 -8.43 -10.06
C ALA A 27 3.97 -9.10 -8.94
N HIS A 28 3.26 -10.17 -9.30
CA HIS A 28 2.79 -11.15 -8.32
C HIS A 28 3.97 -11.90 -7.70
N ILE A 29 3.74 -12.52 -6.53
CA ILE A 29 4.72 -13.43 -5.89
C ILE A 29 5.09 -14.53 -6.90
N ASP A 30 6.35 -14.92 -6.91
CA ASP A 30 6.91 -16.00 -7.74
C ASP A 30 6.84 -15.76 -9.26
N HIS A 31 6.35 -14.64 -9.77
CA HIS A 31 6.42 -14.30 -11.20
C HIS A 31 7.85 -14.01 -11.70
N GLY A 32 8.82 -14.00 -10.80
CA GLY A 32 10.25 -13.87 -11.15
C GLY A 32 10.79 -12.45 -11.12
N LYS A 33 10.16 -11.56 -10.35
CA LYS A 33 10.59 -10.17 -10.16
C LYS A 33 12.05 -10.07 -9.72
N THR A 34 12.45 -10.71 -8.62
CA THR A 34 13.80 -10.66 -8.06
C THR A 34 14.82 -11.27 -9.01
N THR A 35 14.47 -12.36 -9.70
CA THR A 35 15.32 -12.99 -10.72
C THR A 35 15.56 -12.05 -11.90
N LEU A 36 14.53 -11.31 -12.32
CA LEU A 36 14.67 -10.29 -13.36
C LEU A 36 15.56 -9.15 -12.89
N THR A 37 15.33 -8.64 -11.68
CA THR A 37 16.13 -7.57 -11.06
C THR A 37 17.62 -7.93 -11.01
N ASP A 38 17.95 -9.14 -10.54
CA ASP A 38 19.34 -9.62 -10.54
C ASP A 38 19.96 -9.66 -11.96
N SER A 39 19.16 -10.04 -12.96
CA SER A 39 19.61 -10.07 -14.37
C SER A 39 19.87 -8.65 -14.89
N LEU A 40 19.05 -7.66 -14.50
CA LEU A 40 19.26 -6.25 -14.84
C LEU A 40 20.53 -5.69 -14.17
N LEU A 41 20.76 -6.02 -12.89
CA LEU A 41 21.96 -5.63 -12.15
C LEU A 41 23.24 -6.22 -12.80
N ALA A 42 23.16 -7.46 -13.24
CA ALA A 42 24.27 -8.11 -13.95
C ALA A 42 24.51 -7.46 -15.32
N GLY A 43 23.45 -7.09 -16.04
CA GLY A 43 23.54 -6.36 -17.31
C GLY A 43 24.13 -4.96 -17.17
N ALA A 44 23.86 -4.27 -16.04
CA ALA A 44 24.46 -2.98 -15.69
C ALA A 44 25.89 -3.11 -15.12
N GLY A 45 26.43 -4.34 -14.97
CA GLY A 45 27.78 -4.57 -14.48
C GLY A 45 27.99 -4.43 -12.97
N LEU A 46 26.90 -4.38 -12.19
CA LEU A 46 26.94 -4.31 -10.73
C LEU A 46 26.96 -5.69 -10.07
N LEU A 47 26.61 -6.72 -10.81
CA LEU A 47 26.62 -8.12 -10.39
C LEU A 47 27.35 -8.97 -11.42
N SER A 48 28.03 -10.04 -10.98
CA SER A 48 28.62 -10.98 -11.92
C SER A 48 27.53 -11.77 -12.65
N ARG A 49 27.73 -12.03 -13.97
CA ARG A 49 26.74 -12.77 -14.78
C ARG A 49 26.46 -14.19 -14.23
N LYS A 50 27.44 -14.80 -13.53
CA LYS A 50 27.29 -16.13 -12.92
C LYS A 50 26.33 -16.13 -11.72
N MET A 51 26.11 -14.98 -11.09
CA MET A 51 25.24 -14.81 -9.93
C MET A 51 23.87 -14.24 -10.30
N ALA A 52 23.67 -13.86 -11.57
CA ALA A 52 22.39 -13.35 -12.05
C ALA A 52 21.27 -14.38 -11.83
N GLY A 53 20.16 -13.93 -11.26
CA GLY A 53 18.98 -14.75 -10.96
C GLY A 53 19.08 -15.62 -9.69
N THR A 54 20.21 -15.62 -9.00
CA THR A 54 20.42 -16.42 -7.77
C THR A 54 20.90 -15.62 -6.59
N ALA A 55 21.50 -14.44 -6.81
CA ALA A 55 22.15 -13.65 -5.77
C ALA A 55 21.18 -12.90 -4.86
N ARG A 56 19.98 -12.55 -5.36
CA ARG A 56 18.96 -11.76 -4.64
C ARG A 56 19.57 -10.51 -3.96
N VAL A 57 20.36 -9.76 -4.74
CA VAL A 57 21.20 -8.66 -4.21
C VAL A 57 20.41 -7.56 -3.51
N LEU A 58 19.17 -7.32 -3.93
CA LEU A 58 18.30 -6.32 -3.32
C LEU A 58 17.48 -6.86 -2.15
N ASP A 59 17.44 -8.17 -1.93
CA ASP A 59 16.85 -8.81 -0.76
C ASP A 59 17.92 -8.94 0.35
N TYR A 60 18.17 -7.89 1.11
CA TYR A 60 19.28 -7.84 2.08
C TYR A 60 18.87 -8.24 3.50
N LEU A 61 17.59 -8.43 3.78
CA LEU A 61 17.13 -8.94 5.07
C LEU A 61 17.28 -10.47 5.10
N GLU A 62 17.74 -11.02 6.24
CA GLU A 62 17.80 -12.48 6.41
C GLU A 62 16.45 -13.17 6.15
N GLU A 63 15.33 -12.53 6.53
CA GLU A 63 13.99 -13.04 6.31
C GLU A 63 13.61 -13.06 4.83
N GLU A 64 14.05 -12.07 4.04
CA GLU A 64 13.85 -12.06 2.57
C GLU A 64 14.58 -13.23 1.92
N GLN A 65 15.83 -13.47 2.32
CA GLN A 65 16.62 -14.56 1.79
C GLN A 65 16.10 -15.94 2.22
N LYS A 66 15.74 -16.10 3.51
CA LYS A 66 15.20 -17.36 4.05
C LYS A 66 13.85 -17.74 3.43
N ARG A 67 12.96 -16.74 3.26
CA ARG A 67 11.60 -16.95 2.75
C ARG A 67 11.49 -16.82 1.24
N LYS A 68 12.52 -16.31 0.59
CA LYS A 68 12.58 -16.01 -0.85
C LYS A 68 11.53 -15.01 -1.32
N ILE A 69 11.16 -14.05 -0.46
CA ILE A 69 10.22 -12.96 -0.76
C ILE A 69 10.88 -11.61 -0.50
N THR A 70 10.58 -10.61 -1.32
CA THR A 70 11.00 -9.22 -1.07
C THR A 70 10.03 -8.58 -0.09
N ILE A 71 10.56 -7.99 0.98
CA ILE A 71 9.80 -7.35 2.07
C ILE A 71 9.94 -5.83 2.03
N LYS A 72 11.16 -5.32 1.76
CA LYS A 72 11.44 -3.89 1.70
C LYS A 72 11.68 -3.44 0.26
N ALA A 73 11.14 -2.26 -0.10
CA ALA A 73 11.49 -1.63 -1.36
C ALA A 73 12.98 -1.20 -1.33
N ALA A 74 13.70 -1.51 -2.39
CA ALA A 74 15.11 -1.16 -2.55
C ALA A 74 15.27 -0.25 -3.78
N ASN A 75 16.03 0.85 -3.62
CA ASN A 75 16.32 1.79 -4.68
C ASN A 75 17.76 1.65 -5.12
N ILE A 76 17.99 1.59 -6.43
CA ILE A 76 19.34 1.55 -7.00
C ILE A 76 19.40 2.33 -8.30
N SER A 77 20.43 3.16 -8.45
CA SER A 77 20.70 3.87 -9.69
C SER A 77 21.68 3.10 -10.54
N LEU A 78 21.28 2.77 -11.76
CA LEU A 78 22.00 1.95 -12.71
C LEU A 78 22.44 2.80 -13.92
N LEU A 79 23.60 2.47 -14.46
CA LEU A 79 24.04 3.00 -15.74
C LEU A 79 23.84 1.94 -16.84
N TYR A 80 23.06 2.29 -17.86
CA TYR A 80 22.95 1.48 -19.06
C TYR A 80 23.11 2.35 -20.30
N ARG A 81 24.17 2.10 -21.08
CA ARG A 81 24.59 2.98 -22.19
C ARG A 81 24.70 4.44 -21.75
N SER A 82 23.90 5.35 -22.33
CA SER A 82 23.86 6.78 -22.00
C SER A 82 22.64 7.14 -21.13
N HIS A 83 22.09 6.20 -20.35
CA HIS A 83 20.93 6.43 -19.51
C HIS A 83 21.20 6.04 -18.06
N VAL A 84 20.66 6.85 -17.16
CA VAL A 84 20.54 6.53 -15.73
C VAL A 84 19.15 5.94 -15.49
N ILE A 85 19.13 4.73 -14.95
CA ILE A 85 17.89 4.04 -14.60
C ILE A 85 17.83 3.96 -13.09
N ASN A 86 16.96 4.77 -12.47
CA ASN A 86 16.65 4.69 -11.06
C ASN A 86 15.63 3.55 -10.88
N LEU A 87 16.11 2.39 -10.51
CA LEU A 87 15.32 1.20 -10.32
C LEU A 87 14.81 1.10 -8.88
N VAL A 88 13.51 0.95 -8.74
CA VAL A 88 12.83 0.68 -7.47
C VAL A 88 12.28 -0.73 -7.50
N ASP A 89 12.89 -1.63 -6.74
CA ASP A 89 12.37 -2.98 -6.52
C ASP A 89 11.30 -2.95 -5.44
N THR A 90 10.11 -3.52 -5.72
CA THR A 90 8.95 -3.46 -4.84
C THR A 90 8.61 -4.84 -4.27
N PRO A 91 8.01 -4.94 -3.07
CA PRO A 91 7.48 -6.20 -2.58
C PRO A 91 6.40 -6.77 -3.51
N GLY A 92 6.33 -8.12 -3.60
CA GLY A 92 5.27 -8.81 -4.35
C GLY A 92 4.15 -9.36 -3.46
N HIS A 93 4.29 -9.32 -2.13
CA HIS A 93 3.32 -9.89 -1.19
C HIS A 93 2.27 -8.84 -0.79
N VAL A 94 1.01 -9.26 -0.67
CA VAL A 94 -0.13 -8.39 -0.29
C VAL A 94 0.08 -7.69 1.04
N ASP A 95 0.71 -8.33 2.01
CA ASP A 95 0.97 -7.76 3.34
C ASP A 95 1.88 -6.52 3.29
N PHE A 96 2.52 -6.25 2.15
CA PHE A 96 3.44 -5.12 1.95
C PHE A 96 2.99 -4.16 0.85
N THR A 97 1.71 -4.16 0.53
CA THR A 97 1.12 -3.35 -0.55
C THR A 97 1.34 -1.85 -0.32
N GLY A 98 1.31 -1.36 0.93
CA GLY A 98 1.58 0.04 1.24
C GLY A 98 2.99 0.50 0.84
N LYS A 99 3.98 -0.39 0.88
CA LYS A 99 5.34 -0.09 0.39
C LYS A 99 5.38 0.02 -1.13
N VAL A 100 4.54 -0.75 -1.84
CA VAL A 100 4.39 -0.62 -3.29
C VAL A 100 3.77 0.73 -3.64
N THR A 101 2.69 1.12 -2.96
CA THR A 101 2.02 2.41 -3.17
C THR A 101 2.98 3.60 -2.99
N ARG A 102 3.83 3.56 -1.95
CA ARG A 102 4.88 4.56 -1.76
C ARG A 102 5.89 4.60 -2.91
N ALA A 103 6.33 3.43 -3.38
CA ALA A 103 7.28 3.32 -4.47
C ALA A 103 6.71 3.91 -5.78
N LEU A 104 5.41 3.70 -6.06
CA LEU A 104 4.72 4.23 -7.23
C LEU A 104 4.74 5.77 -7.29
N ARG A 105 4.77 6.46 -6.14
CA ARG A 105 4.88 7.92 -6.09
C ARG A 105 6.23 8.43 -6.62
N ALA A 106 7.31 7.66 -6.48
CA ALA A 106 8.66 8.04 -6.89
C ALA A 106 8.97 7.76 -8.37
N ILE A 107 8.30 6.77 -9.00
CA ILE A 107 8.63 6.27 -10.34
C ILE A 107 7.75 6.89 -11.42
N ASP A 108 8.24 6.90 -12.67
CA ASP A 108 7.52 7.42 -13.84
C ASP A 108 6.96 6.31 -14.73
N GLY A 109 7.54 5.11 -14.64
CA GLY A 109 7.07 3.93 -15.35
C GLY A 109 7.29 2.65 -14.56
N ALA A 110 6.54 1.61 -14.91
CA ALA A 110 6.60 0.32 -14.25
C ALA A 110 6.71 -0.83 -15.26
N VAL A 111 7.67 -1.74 -15.01
CA VAL A 111 7.69 -3.05 -15.68
C VAL A 111 6.79 -3.99 -14.91
N VAL A 112 5.67 -4.36 -15.50
CA VAL A 112 4.76 -5.36 -14.95
C VAL A 112 5.22 -6.74 -15.41
N VAL A 113 5.64 -7.58 -14.46
CA VAL A 113 6.13 -8.92 -14.75
C VAL A 113 5.00 -9.92 -14.57
N VAL A 114 4.71 -10.68 -15.62
CA VAL A 114 3.63 -11.68 -15.65
C VAL A 114 4.22 -13.05 -16.02
N ASP A 115 3.87 -14.10 -15.26
CA ASP A 115 4.22 -15.48 -15.60
C ASP A 115 3.38 -15.95 -16.80
N ALA A 116 4.03 -16.49 -17.82
CA ALA A 116 3.39 -16.97 -19.05
C ALA A 116 2.43 -18.14 -18.82
N VAL A 117 2.60 -18.91 -17.72
CA VAL A 117 1.74 -20.07 -17.38
C VAL A 117 0.57 -19.63 -16.50
N GLU A 118 0.87 -18.88 -15.44
CA GLU A 118 -0.13 -18.45 -14.44
C GLU A 118 -0.96 -17.25 -14.90
N GLU A 119 -0.44 -16.48 -15.87
CA GLU A 119 -1.07 -15.30 -16.47
C GLU A 119 -1.26 -14.15 -15.45
N ILE A 120 -2.25 -13.29 -15.69
CA ILE A 120 -2.53 -12.16 -14.79
C ILE A 120 -3.27 -12.66 -13.56
N MET A 121 -2.65 -12.46 -12.40
CA MET A 121 -3.19 -12.82 -11.09
C MET A 121 -3.81 -11.61 -10.40
N ALA A 122 -4.67 -11.83 -9.40
CA ALA A 122 -5.38 -10.77 -8.69
C ALA A 122 -4.44 -9.68 -8.12
N GLN A 123 -3.27 -10.05 -7.59
CA GLN A 123 -2.31 -9.07 -7.09
C GLN A 123 -1.69 -8.23 -8.22
N THR A 124 -1.43 -8.83 -9.39
CA THR A 124 -0.96 -8.10 -10.57
C THR A 124 -1.97 -7.02 -10.96
N GLU A 125 -3.27 -7.36 -10.93
CA GLU A 125 -4.36 -6.42 -11.20
C GLU A 125 -4.39 -5.28 -10.19
N VAL A 126 -4.36 -5.57 -8.87
CA VAL A 126 -4.37 -4.55 -7.81
C VAL A 126 -3.20 -3.58 -7.96
N VAL A 127 -1.97 -4.09 -8.13
CA VAL A 127 -0.78 -3.25 -8.23
C VAL A 127 -0.76 -2.46 -9.54
N THR A 128 -1.23 -3.06 -10.64
CA THR A 128 -1.34 -2.36 -11.94
C THR A 128 -2.38 -1.25 -11.86
N ARG A 129 -3.54 -1.49 -11.23
CA ARG A 129 -4.55 -0.46 -10.97
C ARG A 129 -3.97 0.71 -10.20
N GLN A 130 -3.26 0.46 -9.09
CA GLN A 130 -2.59 1.51 -8.32
C GLN A 130 -1.58 2.31 -9.16
N ALA A 131 -0.80 1.62 -10.02
CA ALA A 131 0.14 2.28 -10.91
C ALA A 131 -0.58 3.20 -11.91
N LEU A 132 -1.71 2.77 -12.46
CA LEU A 132 -2.52 3.56 -13.37
C LEU A 132 -3.19 4.76 -12.67
N GLU A 133 -3.68 4.59 -11.44
CA GLU A 133 -4.24 5.66 -10.60
C GLU A 133 -3.21 6.74 -10.25
N GLU A 134 -1.94 6.36 -10.00
CA GLU A 134 -0.80 7.25 -9.80
C GLU A 134 -0.22 7.80 -11.12
N ARG A 135 -0.88 7.53 -12.26
CA ARG A 135 -0.43 7.89 -13.61
C ARG A 135 1.02 7.43 -13.89
N VAL A 136 1.37 6.21 -13.47
CA VAL A 136 2.63 5.54 -13.79
C VAL A 136 2.44 4.73 -15.06
N ARG A 137 3.25 4.99 -16.10
CA ARG A 137 3.11 4.31 -17.40
C ARG A 137 3.56 2.85 -17.32
N PRO A 138 2.70 1.86 -17.64
CA PRO A 138 3.09 0.45 -17.60
C PRO A 138 3.75 -0.01 -18.89
N VAL A 139 4.69 -0.96 -18.79
CA VAL A 139 5.18 -1.85 -19.85
C VAL A 139 5.13 -3.28 -19.35
N LEU A 140 5.02 -4.25 -20.26
CA LEU A 140 4.77 -5.64 -19.91
C LEU A 140 5.99 -6.53 -20.18
N PHE A 141 6.44 -7.29 -19.20
CA PHE A 141 7.41 -8.37 -19.38
C PHE A 141 6.74 -9.72 -19.10
N ILE A 142 6.55 -10.53 -20.13
CA ILE A 142 6.02 -11.89 -19.99
C ILE A 142 7.18 -12.84 -19.74
N ASN A 143 7.27 -13.27 -18.48
CA ASN A 143 8.35 -14.10 -17.96
C ASN A 143 8.00 -15.60 -18.00
N LYS A 144 9.00 -16.45 -17.82
CA LYS A 144 8.89 -17.92 -17.77
C LYS A 144 8.28 -18.53 -19.04
N VAL A 145 8.55 -17.93 -20.20
CA VAL A 145 8.16 -18.48 -21.51
C VAL A 145 8.75 -19.87 -21.75
N ASP A 146 9.89 -20.17 -21.14
CA ASP A 146 10.52 -21.50 -21.11
C ASP A 146 9.56 -22.60 -20.60
N ARG A 147 8.72 -22.31 -19.61
CA ARG A 147 7.75 -23.27 -19.06
C ARG A 147 6.65 -23.65 -20.06
N LEU A 148 6.28 -22.75 -20.99
CA LEU A 148 5.36 -23.07 -22.07
C LEU A 148 5.93 -24.15 -23.00
N ILE A 149 7.27 -24.15 -23.20
CA ILE A 149 7.99 -25.08 -24.06
C ILE A 149 8.28 -26.40 -23.32
N THR A 150 8.80 -26.32 -22.09
CA THR A 150 9.32 -27.47 -21.33
C THR A 150 8.24 -28.21 -20.54
N GLU A 151 7.35 -27.49 -19.85
CA GLU A 151 6.32 -28.11 -18.98
C GLU A 151 5.02 -28.36 -19.75
N LEU A 152 4.51 -27.35 -20.48
CA LEU A 152 3.24 -27.46 -21.19
C LEU A 152 3.41 -28.05 -22.60
N GLN A 153 4.64 -28.14 -23.12
CA GLN A 153 4.98 -28.72 -24.41
C GLN A 153 4.15 -28.14 -25.59
N LEU A 154 3.86 -26.84 -25.54
CA LEU A 154 3.06 -26.16 -26.54
C LEU A 154 3.87 -25.97 -27.84
N ASN A 155 3.16 -25.99 -28.98
CA ASN A 155 3.73 -25.62 -30.26
C ASN A 155 3.78 -24.08 -30.42
N ALA A 156 4.51 -23.59 -31.43
CA ALA A 156 4.72 -22.17 -31.66
C ALA A 156 3.41 -21.36 -31.74
N THR A 157 2.40 -21.85 -32.47
CA THR A 157 1.12 -21.19 -32.64
C THR A 157 0.32 -21.12 -31.34
N GLN A 158 0.36 -22.19 -30.53
CA GLN A 158 -0.30 -22.21 -29.23
C GLN A 158 0.37 -21.23 -28.26
N ILE A 159 1.69 -21.14 -28.29
CA ILE A 159 2.45 -20.17 -27.46
C ILE A 159 2.06 -18.75 -27.87
N GLU A 160 2.07 -18.45 -29.18
CA GLU A 160 1.69 -17.14 -29.72
C GLU A 160 0.28 -16.75 -29.27
N THR A 161 -0.70 -17.65 -29.41
CA THR A 161 -2.09 -17.41 -28.97
C THR A 161 -2.16 -17.13 -27.49
N LYS A 162 -1.39 -17.87 -26.66
CA LYS A 162 -1.39 -17.66 -25.22
C LYS A 162 -0.73 -16.34 -24.82
N LEU A 163 0.37 -15.98 -25.44
CA LEU A 163 1.04 -14.70 -25.21
C LEU A 163 0.14 -13.51 -25.62
N GLN A 164 -0.55 -13.64 -26.77
CA GLN A 164 -1.50 -12.62 -27.21
C GLN A 164 -2.66 -12.47 -26.23
N HIS A 165 -3.21 -13.57 -25.72
CA HIS A 165 -4.26 -13.53 -24.70
C HIS A 165 -3.84 -12.76 -23.42
N ILE A 166 -2.60 -12.95 -22.96
CA ILE A 166 -2.08 -12.20 -21.81
C ILE A 166 -2.01 -10.70 -22.12
N ILE A 167 -1.55 -10.34 -23.32
CA ILE A 167 -1.49 -8.94 -23.78
C ILE A 167 -2.88 -8.31 -23.83
N ASP A 168 -3.86 -9.02 -24.38
CA ASP A 168 -5.24 -8.54 -24.50
C ASP A 168 -5.85 -8.30 -23.13
N ARG A 169 -5.73 -9.27 -22.21
CA ARG A 169 -6.20 -9.11 -20.82
C ARG A 169 -5.50 -7.96 -20.08
N PHE A 170 -4.22 -7.75 -20.35
CA PHE A 170 -3.50 -6.60 -19.76
C PHE A 170 -4.04 -5.28 -20.32
N ASN A 171 -4.30 -5.21 -21.61
CA ASN A 171 -4.88 -4.05 -22.25
C ASN A 171 -6.31 -3.77 -21.79
N ASP A 172 -7.10 -4.81 -21.48
CA ASP A 172 -8.43 -4.67 -20.87
C ASP A 172 -8.34 -4.01 -19.49
N MET A 173 -7.33 -4.34 -18.69
CA MET A 173 -7.08 -3.66 -17.40
C MET A 173 -6.69 -2.19 -17.60
N VAL A 174 -5.83 -1.89 -18.58
CA VAL A 174 -5.45 -0.51 -18.91
C VAL A 174 -6.66 0.29 -19.38
N GLU A 175 -7.57 -0.32 -20.14
CA GLU A 175 -8.83 0.31 -20.57
C GLU A 175 -9.78 0.57 -19.40
N LEU A 176 -9.87 -0.37 -18.45
CA LEU A 176 -10.79 -0.30 -17.32
C LEU A 176 -10.36 0.71 -16.23
N TYR A 177 -9.06 0.73 -15.92
CA TYR A 177 -8.53 1.49 -14.77
C TYR A 177 -7.69 2.71 -15.17
N GLY A 178 -7.33 2.83 -16.44
CA GLY A 178 -6.48 3.93 -16.93
C GLY A 178 -7.24 5.25 -17.04
N ASP A 179 -6.49 6.35 -16.88
CA ASP A 179 -7.00 7.70 -17.12
C ASP A 179 -7.51 7.86 -18.55
N GLU A 180 -8.68 8.49 -18.72
CA GLU A 180 -9.37 8.65 -20.03
C GLU A 180 -8.47 9.27 -21.12
N CYS A 181 -7.61 10.21 -20.75
CA CYS A 181 -6.71 10.88 -21.69
C CYS A 181 -5.48 10.04 -22.03
N LEU A 182 -5.11 9.08 -21.19
CA LEU A 182 -3.84 8.34 -21.26
C LEU A 182 -4.02 6.88 -21.65
N LYS A 183 -5.14 6.23 -21.32
CA LYS A 183 -5.37 4.78 -21.47
C LYS A 183 -5.10 4.27 -22.90
N GLN A 184 -5.49 4.98 -23.94
CA GLN A 184 -5.26 4.55 -25.34
C GLN A 184 -3.77 4.61 -25.73
N LYS A 185 -3.01 5.56 -25.16
CA LYS A 185 -1.56 5.68 -25.38
C LYS A 185 -0.77 4.65 -24.59
N TRP A 186 -1.35 4.13 -23.50
CA TRP A 186 -0.69 3.24 -22.56
C TRP A 186 -0.99 1.77 -22.79
N LYS A 187 -1.90 1.44 -23.72
CA LYS A 187 -2.06 0.06 -24.17
C LYS A 187 -0.74 -0.48 -24.69
N VAL A 188 -0.37 -1.65 -24.20
CA VAL A 188 0.89 -2.29 -24.58
C VAL A 188 0.75 -2.99 -25.93
N ASN A 189 1.80 -2.89 -26.75
CA ASN A 189 1.85 -3.49 -28.08
C ASN A 189 3.27 -3.95 -28.38
N PRO A 190 3.48 -5.25 -28.70
CA PRO A 190 4.80 -5.77 -29.09
C PRO A 190 5.47 -5.00 -30.23
N ALA A 191 4.70 -4.56 -31.22
CA ALA A 191 5.22 -3.79 -32.36
C ALA A 191 5.74 -2.39 -31.98
N LYS A 192 5.31 -1.84 -30.83
CA LYS A 192 5.78 -0.57 -30.27
C LYS A 192 6.85 -0.77 -29.20
N ASN A 193 7.42 -1.95 -29.07
CA ASN A 193 8.40 -2.34 -28.06
C ASN A 193 7.95 -2.10 -26.61
N SER A 194 6.65 -2.08 -26.32
CA SER A 194 6.13 -1.97 -24.95
C SER A 194 5.86 -3.34 -24.31
N VAL A 195 6.19 -4.43 -25.00
CA VAL A 195 6.14 -5.81 -24.48
C VAL A 195 7.46 -6.50 -24.76
N ALA A 196 8.02 -7.15 -23.75
CA ALA A 196 9.15 -8.05 -23.89
C ALA A 196 8.77 -9.45 -23.36
N PHE A 197 9.43 -10.47 -23.90
CA PHE A 197 9.19 -11.87 -23.60
C PHE A 197 10.49 -12.54 -23.19
N GLY A 198 10.44 -13.53 -22.29
CA GLY A 198 11.66 -14.26 -21.98
C GLY A 198 11.57 -15.19 -20.79
N SER A 199 12.76 -15.62 -20.35
CA SER A 199 12.97 -16.37 -19.11
C SER A 199 14.07 -15.67 -18.31
N ALA A 200 13.68 -15.00 -17.24
CA ALA A 200 14.63 -14.35 -16.35
C ALA A 200 15.58 -15.39 -15.69
N LEU A 201 15.08 -16.59 -15.41
CA LEU A 201 15.86 -17.68 -14.84
C LEU A 201 16.97 -18.15 -15.78
N HIS A 202 16.67 -18.31 -17.09
CA HIS A 202 17.62 -18.71 -18.10
C HIS A 202 18.36 -17.52 -18.73
N GLY A 203 18.08 -16.28 -18.28
CA GLY A 203 18.81 -15.06 -18.67
C GLY A 203 18.56 -14.57 -20.10
N TRP A 204 17.56 -15.09 -20.82
CA TRP A 204 17.23 -14.66 -22.17
C TRP A 204 15.88 -13.95 -22.26
N GLY A 205 15.80 -13.01 -23.19
CA GLY A 205 14.58 -12.28 -23.48
C GLY A 205 14.69 -11.48 -24.77
N PHE A 206 13.54 -11.09 -25.32
CA PHE A 206 13.48 -10.34 -26.56
C PHE A 206 12.28 -9.40 -26.64
N THR A 207 12.44 -8.35 -27.44
CA THR A 207 11.35 -7.57 -28.04
C THR A 207 11.26 -7.92 -29.52
N LEU A 208 10.14 -7.58 -30.19
CA LEU A 208 10.02 -7.83 -31.63
C LEU A 208 11.11 -7.14 -32.46
N SER A 209 11.47 -5.91 -32.12
CA SER A 209 12.54 -5.19 -32.80
C SER A 209 13.91 -5.87 -32.65
N MET A 210 14.18 -6.43 -31.48
CA MET A 210 15.44 -7.14 -31.20
C MET A 210 15.55 -8.44 -32.00
N THR A 211 14.45 -9.22 -32.10
CA THR A 211 14.44 -10.45 -32.93
C THR A 211 14.60 -10.15 -34.41
N GLN A 212 13.96 -9.08 -34.91
CA GLN A 212 14.12 -8.64 -36.30
C GLN A 212 15.58 -8.21 -36.59
N ALA A 213 16.18 -7.40 -35.71
CA ALA A 213 17.54 -6.91 -35.88
C ALA A 213 18.59 -8.04 -35.86
N ARG A 214 18.32 -9.10 -35.09
CA ARG A 214 19.24 -10.26 -34.95
C ARG A 214 18.86 -11.45 -35.84
N ALA A 215 17.82 -11.32 -36.65
CA ALA A 215 17.30 -12.37 -37.54
C ALA A 215 16.99 -13.71 -36.80
N VAL A 216 16.57 -13.64 -35.52
CA VAL A 216 16.20 -14.81 -34.72
C VAL A 216 14.70 -15.03 -34.82
N LYS A 217 14.27 -16.25 -35.11
CA LYS A 217 12.89 -16.67 -35.18
C LYS A 217 12.47 -17.35 -33.85
N PHE A 218 11.19 -17.34 -33.52
CA PHE A 218 10.68 -18.02 -32.33
C PHE A 218 10.93 -19.56 -32.40
N SER A 219 10.92 -20.12 -33.61
CA SER A 219 11.31 -21.51 -33.85
C SER A 219 12.71 -21.86 -33.33
N ASP A 220 13.65 -20.92 -33.44
CA ASP A 220 15.04 -21.12 -33.01
C ASP A 220 15.15 -21.23 -31.48
N ILE A 221 14.26 -20.47 -30.77
CA ILE A 221 14.15 -20.58 -29.32
C ILE A 221 13.63 -21.96 -28.92
N ILE A 222 12.57 -22.45 -29.57
CA ILE A 222 12.02 -23.79 -29.30
C ILE A 222 13.08 -24.85 -29.59
N GLU A 223 13.84 -24.69 -30.67
CA GLU A 223 14.89 -25.65 -31.07
C GLU A 223 16.05 -25.67 -30.06
N ALA A 224 16.41 -24.52 -29.48
CA ALA A 224 17.44 -24.44 -28.44
C ALA A 224 17.05 -25.28 -27.19
N TYR A 225 15.78 -25.25 -26.79
CA TYR A 225 15.25 -26.08 -25.70
C TYR A 225 15.22 -27.58 -26.08
N ARG A 226 14.81 -27.91 -27.30
CA ARG A 226 14.85 -29.31 -27.80
C ARG A 226 16.25 -29.87 -27.83
N LYS A 227 17.25 -29.05 -28.15
CA LYS A 227 18.69 -29.42 -28.17
C LYS A 227 19.32 -29.34 -26.77
N GLN A 228 18.56 -29.04 -25.72
CA GLN A 228 19.07 -28.87 -24.36
C GLN A 228 20.23 -27.84 -24.23
N ARG A 229 20.17 -26.76 -25.00
CA ARG A 229 21.16 -25.66 -25.01
C ARG A 229 20.53 -24.29 -24.86
N PRO A 230 19.68 -24.05 -23.83
CA PRO A 230 19.03 -22.74 -23.64
C PRO A 230 20.05 -21.64 -23.30
N GLU A 231 21.25 -21.99 -22.81
CA GLU A 231 22.32 -21.04 -22.45
C GLU A 231 22.81 -20.22 -23.64
N ALA A 232 22.79 -20.78 -24.87
CA ALA A 232 23.15 -20.06 -26.08
C ALA A 232 22.20 -18.86 -26.37
N LEU A 233 20.97 -18.94 -25.89
CA LEU A 233 20.00 -17.82 -26.02
C LEU A 233 20.38 -16.62 -25.15
N CYS A 234 21.02 -16.83 -23.98
CA CYS A 234 21.48 -15.76 -23.13
C CYS A 234 22.54 -14.86 -23.79
N GLU A 235 23.38 -15.44 -24.66
CA GLU A 235 24.38 -14.69 -25.41
C GLU A 235 23.75 -13.94 -26.60
N THR A 236 22.80 -14.58 -27.28
CA THR A 236 22.18 -14.02 -28.48
C THR A 236 21.06 -13.04 -28.15
N LEU A 237 20.28 -13.31 -27.10
CA LEU A 237 19.09 -12.56 -26.68
C LEU A 237 19.12 -12.30 -25.16
N PRO A 238 20.07 -11.53 -24.61
CA PRO A 238 20.16 -11.31 -23.18
C PRO A 238 18.94 -10.54 -22.65
N VAL A 239 18.31 -11.05 -21.59
CA VAL A 239 17.06 -10.51 -21.02
C VAL A 239 17.21 -9.05 -20.58
N TYR A 240 18.36 -8.66 -20.03
CA TYR A 240 18.60 -7.29 -19.59
C TYR A 240 18.57 -6.29 -20.75
N GLU A 241 19.08 -6.67 -21.95
CA GLU A 241 18.97 -5.81 -23.13
C GLU A 241 17.52 -5.64 -23.56
N ALA A 242 16.75 -6.72 -23.63
CA ALA A 242 15.34 -6.67 -24.01
C ALA A 242 14.53 -5.73 -23.11
N VAL A 243 14.76 -5.82 -21.80
CA VAL A 243 14.04 -5.01 -20.82
C VAL A 243 14.52 -3.56 -20.82
N PHE A 244 15.85 -3.31 -20.83
CA PHE A 244 16.35 -1.93 -20.86
C PHE A 244 16.00 -1.20 -22.15
N GLU A 245 16.07 -1.87 -23.31
CA GLU A 245 15.63 -1.27 -24.58
C GLU A 245 14.14 -0.93 -24.56
N MET A 246 13.31 -1.85 -24.06
CA MET A 246 11.87 -1.60 -23.87
C MET A 246 11.65 -0.37 -22.97
N VAL A 247 12.34 -0.28 -21.85
CA VAL A 247 12.24 0.83 -20.87
C VAL A 247 12.66 2.17 -21.50
N ILE A 248 13.82 2.21 -22.14
CA ILE A 248 14.37 3.44 -22.72
C ILE A 248 13.50 3.98 -23.85
N GLN A 249 12.98 3.08 -24.70
CA GLN A 249 12.19 3.48 -25.88
C GLN A 249 10.73 3.82 -25.54
N THR A 250 10.18 3.25 -24.45
CA THR A 250 8.75 3.33 -24.19
C THR A 250 8.42 4.20 -22.98
N LEU A 251 9.19 4.10 -21.89
CA LEU A 251 8.86 4.86 -20.68
C LEU A 251 9.27 6.33 -20.80
N PRO A 252 8.48 7.23 -20.21
CA PRO A 252 8.77 8.66 -20.24
C PRO A 252 10.02 9.00 -19.41
N ASN A 253 10.66 10.08 -19.78
CA ASN A 253 11.63 10.75 -18.92
C ASN A 253 10.89 11.57 -17.84
N PRO A 254 11.60 12.03 -16.80
CA PRO A 254 10.99 12.82 -15.71
C PRO A 254 10.20 14.04 -16.16
N LYS A 255 10.72 14.77 -17.12
CA LYS A 255 10.07 15.99 -17.65
C LYS A 255 8.75 15.67 -18.35
N GLU A 256 8.72 14.62 -19.18
CA GLU A 256 7.50 14.17 -19.84
C GLU A 256 6.46 13.63 -18.83
N ALA A 257 6.92 12.90 -17.82
CA ALA A 257 6.04 12.28 -16.83
C ALA A 257 5.39 13.33 -15.92
N GLN A 258 6.15 14.33 -15.45
CA GLN A 258 5.65 15.32 -14.51
C GLN A 258 4.53 16.20 -15.11
N VAL A 259 4.53 16.43 -16.42
CA VAL A 259 3.48 17.21 -17.10
C VAL A 259 2.06 16.67 -16.82
N TYR A 260 1.89 15.35 -16.82
CA TYR A 260 0.56 14.74 -16.61
C TYR A 260 0.37 14.13 -15.20
N ARG A 261 1.47 13.87 -14.47
CA ARG A 261 1.38 13.31 -13.13
C ARG A 261 1.09 14.35 -12.06
N VAL A 262 1.70 15.55 -12.17
CA VAL A 262 1.59 16.58 -11.14
C VAL A 262 0.15 16.99 -10.90
N GLU A 263 -0.68 17.11 -11.93
CA GLU A 263 -2.11 17.36 -11.80
C GLU A 263 -2.87 16.37 -10.92
N ARG A 264 -2.38 15.13 -10.84
CA ARG A 264 -3.02 14.07 -10.05
C ARG A 264 -2.53 14.02 -8.61
N ILE A 265 -1.25 14.33 -8.38
CA ILE A 265 -0.58 14.13 -7.09
C ILE A 265 -0.38 15.40 -6.28
N TRP A 266 -0.73 16.56 -6.86
CA TRP A 266 -0.57 17.86 -6.23
C TRP A 266 -1.77 18.76 -6.53
N SER A 267 -2.43 19.28 -5.48
CA SER A 267 -3.65 20.09 -5.57
C SER A 267 -3.40 21.60 -5.71
N GLY A 268 -2.13 22.02 -5.73
CA GLY A 268 -1.78 23.43 -5.94
C GLY A 268 -2.01 23.90 -7.38
N ASP A 269 -1.98 25.23 -7.59
CA ASP A 269 -2.15 25.82 -8.93
C ASP A 269 -0.95 25.53 -9.83
N ILE A 270 -1.16 24.69 -10.86
CA ILE A 270 -0.14 24.29 -11.85
C ILE A 270 0.40 25.49 -12.64
N ASN A 271 -0.39 26.56 -12.80
CA ASN A 271 0.02 27.77 -13.51
C ASN A 271 0.83 28.73 -12.63
N SER A 272 0.93 28.49 -11.34
CA SER A 272 1.81 29.22 -10.43
C SER A 272 3.28 29.05 -10.81
N GLU A 273 4.15 29.88 -10.26
CA GLU A 273 5.60 29.73 -10.45
C GLU A 273 6.09 28.36 -9.95
N MET A 274 5.62 27.94 -8.77
CA MET A 274 5.93 26.64 -8.18
C MET A 274 5.34 25.48 -9.01
N GLY A 275 4.08 25.59 -9.45
CA GLY A 275 3.43 24.57 -10.28
C GLY A 275 4.17 24.35 -11.59
N ARG A 276 4.62 25.41 -12.25
CA ARG A 276 5.45 25.32 -13.46
C ARG A 276 6.82 24.73 -13.18
N ALA A 277 7.47 25.12 -12.07
CA ALA A 277 8.76 24.55 -11.68
C ALA A 277 8.69 23.03 -11.49
N ILE A 278 7.65 22.57 -10.78
CA ILE A 278 7.39 21.13 -10.54
C ILE A 278 7.05 20.42 -11.85
N SER A 279 6.13 20.97 -12.67
CA SER A 279 5.68 20.31 -13.91
C SER A 279 6.77 20.21 -14.97
N GLU A 280 7.62 21.25 -15.10
CA GLU A 280 8.69 21.31 -16.08
C GLU A 280 10.02 20.68 -15.60
N CYS A 281 10.07 20.18 -14.35
CA CYS A 281 11.25 19.52 -13.77
C CYS A 281 12.50 20.43 -13.79
N LYS A 282 12.37 21.70 -13.35
CA LYS A 282 13.44 22.70 -13.42
C LYS A 282 14.50 22.49 -12.35
N ASP A 283 15.79 22.59 -12.72
CA ASP A 283 16.93 22.48 -11.80
C ASP A 283 17.27 23.80 -11.08
N ASP A 284 16.95 24.91 -11.67
CA ASP A 284 17.22 26.28 -11.21
C ASP A 284 16.05 26.93 -10.45
N ALA A 285 15.04 26.11 -10.13
CA ALA A 285 13.88 26.50 -9.35
C ALA A 285 14.04 26.10 -7.87
N PRO A 286 13.12 26.52 -6.98
CA PRO A 286 13.11 26.05 -5.60
C PRO A 286 13.07 24.52 -5.49
N THR A 287 13.78 23.99 -4.51
CA THR A 287 13.81 22.56 -4.26
C THR A 287 12.47 22.08 -3.72
N VAL A 288 11.85 21.10 -4.42
CA VAL A 288 10.63 20.41 -3.97
C VAL A 288 10.83 18.91 -4.07
N MET A 289 10.64 18.20 -2.96
CA MET A 289 10.81 16.75 -2.87
C MET A 289 9.63 16.12 -2.14
N CYS A 290 9.13 15.01 -2.67
CA CYS A 290 8.17 14.14 -1.99
C CYS A 290 8.92 12.95 -1.39
N VAL A 291 8.83 12.77 -0.07
CA VAL A 291 9.47 11.68 0.65
C VAL A 291 8.63 10.40 0.47
N THR A 292 9.24 9.34 -0.04
CA THR A 292 8.55 8.06 -0.26
C THR A 292 9.01 6.95 0.67
N ASN A 293 10.23 7.04 1.20
CA ASN A 293 10.78 6.03 2.10
C ASN A 293 11.64 6.70 3.17
N VAL A 294 11.53 6.20 4.40
CA VAL A 294 12.28 6.70 5.55
C VAL A 294 12.93 5.52 6.24
N LYS A 295 14.22 5.65 6.56
CA LYS A 295 14.99 4.64 7.30
C LYS A 295 15.73 5.30 8.46
N PRO A 296 15.57 4.82 9.69
CA PRO A 296 16.46 5.24 10.78
C PRO A 296 17.88 4.76 10.50
N ASP A 297 18.84 5.62 10.73
CA ASP A 297 20.27 5.33 10.61
C ASP A 297 20.98 5.64 11.92
N LYS A 298 21.86 4.73 12.36
CA LYS A 298 22.54 4.86 13.66
C LYS A 298 23.48 6.07 13.76
N ASN A 299 24.06 6.48 12.62
CA ASN A 299 25.09 7.52 12.55
C ASN A 299 24.54 8.86 12.06
N SER A 300 23.52 8.83 11.20
CA SER A 300 23.03 10.00 10.44
C SER A 300 21.62 10.43 10.86
N GLY A 301 21.05 9.83 11.92
CA GLY A 301 19.69 10.13 12.39
C GLY A 301 18.64 9.45 11.50
N VAL A 302 17.94 10.21 10.68
CA VAL A 302 16.92 9.69 9.77
C VAL A 302 17.35 9.94 8.33
N ILE A 303 17.26 8.91 7.50
CA ILE A 303 17.50 9.02 6.05
C ILE A 303 16.15 8.95 5.33
N ALA A 304 15.80 10.04 4.69
CA ALA A 304 14.64 10.17 3.83
C ALA A 304 15.04 9.96 2.38
N SER A 305 14.32 9.11 1.65
CA SER A 305 14.49 8.92 0.20
C SER A 305 13.19 9.29 -0.50
N GLY A 306 13.29 9.96 -1.63
CA GLY A 306 12.10 10.40 -2.35
C GLY A 306 12.40 10.95 -3.73
N ARG A 307 11.34 11.41 -4.38
CA ARG A 307 11.40 12.02 -5.70
C ARG A 307 11.65 13.51 -5.60
N LEU A 308 12.67 14.00 -6.28
CA LEU A 308 12.94 15.42 -6.44
C LEU A 308 12.20 15.95 -7.68
N TYR A 309 11.19 16.78 -7.47
CA TYR A 309 10.32 17.29 -8.54
C TYR A 309 10.85 18.59 -9.18
N SER A 310 11.46 19.46 -8.39
CA SER A 310 12.11 20.68 -8.87
C SER A 310 13.32 21.02 -8.02
N GLY A 311 14.18 21.90 -8.52
CA GLY A 311 15.36 22.39 -7.83
C GLY A 311 16.56 21.45 -7.84
N THR A 312 17.57 21.86 -7.13
CA THR A 312 18.82 21.10 -6.93
C THR A 312 19.09 20.99 -5.44
N LEU A 313 19.01 19.79 -4.91
CA LEU A 313 19.26 19.48 -3.51
C LEU A 313 20.75 19.40 -3.22
N ARG A 314 21.25 20.14 -2.21
CA ARG A 314 22.66 20.21 -1.81
C ARG A 314 22.80 20.00 -0.31
N ARG A 315 23.99 19.59 0.10
CA ARG A 315 24.37 19.58 1.50
C ARG A 315 24.33 21.03 2.05
N GLY A 316 23.76 21.18 3.25
CA GLY A 316 23.62 22.47 3.94
C GLY A 316 22.36 23.25 3.58
N ASP A 317 21.55 22.79 2.62
CA ASP A 317 20.25 23.39 2.31
C ASP A 317 19.33 23.31 3.53
N THR A 318 18.51 24.34 3.72
CA THR A 318 17.46 24.34 4.75
C THR A 318 16.12 24.15 4.05
N LEU A 319 15.45 23.06 4.42
CA LEU A 319 14.16 22.67 3.86
C LEU A 319 13.06 22.84 4.90
N HIS A 320 11.88 23.24 4.45
CA HIS A 320 10.66 23.28 5.23
C HIS A 320 9.85 22.01 4.98
N LEU A 321 9.44 21.32 6.06
CA LEU A 321 8.54 20.18 6.06
C LEU A 321 7.12 20.72 6.07
N VAL A 322 6.42 20.61 4.95
CA VAL A 322 5.13 21.28 4.76
C VAL A 322 4.04 20.72 5.66
N ASP A 323 3.97 19.39 5.82
CA ASP A 323 2.95 18.75 6.68
C ASP A 323 3.28 18.91 8.17
N ALA A 324 4.56 18.75 8.53
CA ALA A 324 5.02 18.86 9.92
C ALA A 324 5.19 20.30 10.41
N GLN A 325 5.21 21.30 9.50
CA GLN A 325 5.45 22.72 9.79
C GLN A 325 6.78 22.98 10.55
N LEU A 326 7.84 22.26 10.17
CA LEU A 326 9.17 22.33 10.78
C LEU A 326 10.23 22.65 9.72
N GLU A 327 11.35 23.23 10.16
CA GLU A 327 12.53 23.40 9.31
C GLU A 327 13.58 22.33 9.63
N ALA A 328 14.24 21.82 8.59
CA ALA A 328 15.30 20.82 8.71
C ALA A 328 16.48 21.17 7.80
N SER A 329 17.69 21.02 8.33
CA SER A 329 18.92 21.15 7.55
C SER A 329 19.34 19.82 6.94
N VAL A 330 19.78 19.86 5.68
CA VAL A 330 20.31 18.72 4.95
C VAL A 330 21.76 18.47 5.37
N ASN A 331 22.01 17.42 6.11
CA ASN A 331 23.36 17.07 6.54
C ASN A 331 24.17 16.43 5.43
N HIS A 332 23.60 15.49 4.71
CA HIS A 332 24.21 14.78 3.58
C HIS A 332 23.19 14.46 2.51
N VAL A 333 23.63 14.41 1.26
CA VAL A 333 22.87 13.96 0.09
C VAL A 333 23.50 12.65 -0.41
N TYR A 334 22.67 11.67 -0.75
CA TYR A 334 23.13 10.37 -1.18
C TYR A 334 22.50 9.91 -2.49
N LEU A 335 23.28 9.17 -3.28
CA LEU A 335 22.81 8.33 -4.36
C LEU A 335 22.52 6.92 -3.82
N ASN A 336 21.34 6.38 -4.10
CA ASN A 336 20.96 5.03 -3.67
C ASN A 336 21.64 3.97 -4.53
N MET A 337 22.33 3.03 -3.87
CA MET A 337 23.02 1.90 -4.50
C MET A 337 22.59 0.56 -3.87
N GLY A 338 21.28 0.37 -3.70
CA GLY A 338 20.70 -0.78 -2.99
C GLY A 338 20.81 -0.63 -1.48
N GLU A 339 21.51 -1.52 -0.81
CA GLU A 339 21.80 -1.42 0.62
C GLU A 339 22.80 -0.29 0.92
N LEU A 340 23.75 -0.09 0.00
CA LEU A 340 24.79 0.93 0.12
C LEU A 340 24.29 2.28 -0.41
N ARG A 341 24.93 3.34 0.05
CA ARG A 341 24.69 4.72 -0.38
C ARG A 341 26.02 5.38 -0.65
N GLU A 342 26.05 6.19 -1.68
CA GLU A 342 27.25 6.99 -2.00
C GLU A 342 26.91 8.46 -1.76
N GLU A 343 27.72 9.13 -0.94
CA GLU A 343 27.56 10.55 -0.67
C GLU A 343 27.91 11.36 -1.93
N VAL A 344 27.04 12.32 -2.25
CA VAL A 344 27.18 13.20 -3.43
C VAL A 344 27.02 14.64 -3.02
N GLU A 345 27.62 15.56 -3.78
CA GLU A 345 27.54 17.00 -3.49
C GLU A 345 26.14 17.56 -3.75
N ALA A 346 25.46 17.06 -4.78
CA ALA A 346 24.14 17.54 -5.17
C ALA A 346 23.35 16.46 -5.95
N SER A 347 22.02 16.59 -5.92
CA SER A 347 21.08 15.84 -6.77
C SER A 347 20.14 16.82 -7.45
N THR A 348 19.90 16.65 -8.75
CA THR A 348 19.05 17.52 -9.57
C THR A 348 17.63 17.01 -9.68
N ALA A 349 16.67 17.87 -10.01
CA ALA A 349 15.28 17.54 -10.27
C ALA A 349 15.13 16.32 -11.18
N GLY A 350 14.06 15.58 -11.03
CA GLY A 350 13.78 14.40 -11.85
C GLY A 350 14.43 13.11 -11.34
N ASN A 351 15.30 13.15 -10.34
CA ASN A 351 15.97 11.99 -9.78
C ASN A 351 15.30 11.50 -8.49
N ILE A 352 15.63 10.27 -8.08
CA ILE A 352 15.30 9.73 -6.77
C ILE A 352 16.53 9.89 -5.89
N ALA A 353 16.46 10.81 -4.93
CA ALA A 353 17.56 11.14 -4.03
C ALA A 353 17.30 10.62 -2.61
N ALA A 354 18.37 10.47 -1.83
CA ALA A 354 18.27 10.27 -0.41
C ALA A 354 19.04 11.39 0.32
N LEU A 355 18.53 11.80 1.48
CA LEU A 355 19.12 12.85 2.30
C LEU A 355 19.05 12.48 3.78
N SER A 356 20.03 12.91 4.58
CA SER A 356 19.96 12.80 6.02
C SER A 356 19.49 14.12 6.64
N LEU A 357 18.52 14.02 7.53
CA LEU A 357 17.92 15.12 8.26
C LEU A 357 18.08 14.90 9.78
N ALA A 358 18.21 15.99 10.53
CA ALA A 358 18.24 15.93 11.98
C ALA A 358 16.84 15.68 12.59
N GLN A 359 15.78 16.05 11.89
CA GLN A 359 14.39 15.92 12.32
C GLN A 359 13.76 14.61 11.86
N HIS A 360 12.72 14.18 12.59
CA HIS A 360 11.88 13.07 12.18
C HIS A 360 10.99 13.47 11.01
N VAL A 361 11.11 12.75 9.91
CA VAL A 361 10.31 12.90 8.70
C VAL A 361 9.46 11.67 8.51
N LYS A 362 8.24 11.83 8.01
CA LYS A 362 7.35 10.73 7.67
C LYS A 362 7.32 10.51 6.15
N PRO A 363 7.07 9.28 5.68
CA PRO A 363 6.76 9.07 4.27
C PRO A 363 5.46 9.80 3.87
N GLY A 364 5.47 10.37 2.69
CA GLY A 364 4.41 11.27 2.22
C GLY A 364 4.73 12.75 2.43
N GLU A 365 5.66 13.08 3.34
CA GLU A 365 6.05 14.46 3.64
C GLU A 365 6.54 15.20 2.40
N THR A 366 6.14 16.45 2.29
CA THR A 366 6.59 17.38 1.25
C THR A 366 7.69 18.27 1.80
N LEU A 367 8.86 18.19 1.20
CA LEU A 367 10.00 19.07 1.52
C LEU A 367 10.09 20.18 0.49
N VAL A 368 10.19 21.43 0.93
CA VAL A 368 10.35 22.60 0.07
C VAL A 368 11.48 23.49 0.60
N ASP A 369 12.14 24.22 -0.28
CA ASP A 369 13.10 25.28 0.10
C ASP A 369 12.45 26.25 1.08
N SER A 370 13.11 26.51 2.24
CA SER A 370 12.54 27.34 3.33
C SER A 370 12.17 28.75 2.89
N SER A 371 12.78 29.28 1.81
CA SER A 371 12.42 30.58 1.25
C SER A 371 11.04 30.61 0.56
N TYR A 372 10.48 29.44 0.24
CA TYR A 372 9.19 29.27 -0.44
C TYR A 372 8.13 28.55 0.41
N LYS A 373 8.29 28.53 1.73
CA LYS A 373 7.34 27.88 2.66
C LYS A 373 5.95 28.49 2.64
N GLU A 374 5.84 29.80 2.39
CA GLU A 374 4.55 30.49 2.32
C GLU A 374 3.88 30.17 0.98
N GLY A 375 2.76 29.45 1.02
CA GLY A 375 1.96 29.11 -0.17
C GLY A 375 2.30 27.77 -0.83
N MET A 376 3.25 26.99 -0.31
CA MET A 376 3.46 25.63 -0.78
C MET A 376 2.36 24.71 -0.24
N VAL A 377 1.61 24.10 -1.17
CA VAL A 377 0.62 23.06 -0.86
C VAL A 377 1.32 21.71 -0.81
N PRO A 378 1.07 20.84 0.19
CA PRO A 378 1.67 19.50 0.23
C PRO A 378 1.20 18.65 -0.96
N PHE A 379 1.99 17.65 -1.31
CA PHE A 379 1.52 16.62 -2.21
C PHE A 379 0.35 15.86 -1.58
N GLU A 380 -0.57 15.38 -2.42
CA GLU A 380 -1.68 14.54 -1.98
C GLU A 380 -1.20 13.36 -1.13
N ALA A 381 -1.90 13.10 -0.04
CA ALA A 381 -1.58 12.00 0.85
C ALA A 381 -1.53 10.66 0.08
N ILE A 382 -0.59 9.80 0.43
CA ILE A 382 -0.49 8.48 -0.16
C ILE A 382 -1.65 7.62 0.35
N SER A 383 -2.60 7.28 -0.53
CA SER A 383 -3.75 6.45 -0.19
C SER A 383 -3.35 4.98 -0.12
N TYR A 384 -3.47 4.36 1.06
CA TYR A 384 -3.22 2.93 1.23
C TYR A 384 -4.50 2.14 0.99
N VAL A 385 -4.42 1.14 0.11
CA VAL A 385 -5.61 0.34 -0.32
C VAL A 385 -6.08 -0.64 0.76
N SER A 386 -5.22 -0.98 1.69
CA SER A 386 -5.48 -2.03 2.67
C SER A 386 -5.34 -1.51 4.10
N GLU A 387 -6.16 -2.05 5.01
CA GLU A 387 -6.12 -1.72 6.43
C GLU A 387 -5.59 -2.88 7.27
N PRO A 388 -4.88 -2.60 8.40
CA PRO A 388 -4.47 -3.63 9.34
C PRO A 388 -5.68 -4.30 9.99
N VAL A 389 -5.75 -5.64 9.92
CA VAL A 389 -6.87 -6.44 10.42
C VAL A 389 -6.48 -7.46 11.49
N VAL A 390 -5.19 -7.64 11.74
CA VAL A 390 -4.67 -8.54 12.77
C VAL A 390 -3.84 -7.75 13.77
N THR A 391 -4.05 -8.00 15.06
CA THR A 391 -3.36 -7.30 16.15
C THR A 391 -2.72 -8.29 17.11
N VAL A 392 -1.53 -7.97 17.60
CA VAL A 392 -0.86 -8.65 18.69
C VAL A 392 -0.51 -7.64 19.80
N ALA A 393 -0.59 -8.07 21.05
CA ALA A 393 -0.02 -7.31 22.14
C ALA A 393 1.46 -7.66 22.28
N VAL A 394 2.29 -6.65 22.51
CA VAL A 394 3.75 -6.78 22.60
C VAL A 394 4.20 -6.20 23.93
N GLU A 395 4.95 -6.98 24.70
CA GLU A 395 5.52 -6.58 25.99
C GLU A 395 7.02 -6.87 26.00
N PRO A 396 7.85 -6.05 26.65
CA PRO A 396 9.26 -6.38 26.86
C PRO A 396 9.38 -7.53 27.88
N LYS A 397 10.32 -8.45 27.66
CA LYS A 397 10.57 -9.52 28.63
C LYS A 397 11.16 -9.00 29.95
N ASP A 398 11.94 -7.92 29.88
CA ASP A 398 12.41 -7.18 31.06
C ASP A 398 11.67 -5.84 31.12
N PRO A 399 10.95 -5.51 32.22
CA PRO A 399 10.25 -4.24 32.35
C PRO A 399 11.15 -3.00 32.22
N LYS A 400 12.45 -3.12 32.45
CA LYS A 400 13.42 -2.04 32.27
C LYS A 400 13.56 -1.60 30.80
N ASP A 401 13.24 -2.49 29.87
CA ASP A 401 13.38 -2.25 28.44
C ASP A 401 12.14 -1.55 27.82
N LEU A 402 11.19 -1.09 28.65
CA LEU A 402 9.94 -0.47 28.16
C LEU A 402 10.18 0.77 27.30
N SER A 403 11.14 1.61 27.67
CA SER A 403 11.53 2.79 26.88
C SER A 403 12.14 2.40 25.53
N ILE A 404 12.94 1.34 25.51
CA ILE A 404 13.58 0.81 24.30
C ILE A 404 12.50 0.20 23.38
N LEU A 405 11.52 -0.51 23.95
CA LEU A 405 10.39 -1.06 23.19
C LEU A 405 9.58 0.05 22.52
N ARG A 406 9.25 1.11 23.27
CA ARG A 406 8.50 2.25 22.73
C ARG A 406 9.23 2.88 21.55
N GLU A 407 10.51 3.19 21.70
CA GLU A 407 11.33 3.77 20.64
C GLU A 407 11.42 2.84 19.41
N ALA A 408 11.57 1.52 19.63
CA ALA A 408 11.61 0.53 18.57
C ALA A 408 10.27 0.42 17.82
N LEU A 409 9.14 0.48 18.52
CA LEU A 409 7.80 0.49 17.94
C LEU A 409 7.53 1.76 17.12
N GLU A 410 7.92 2.93 17.64
CA GLU A 410 7.81 4.21 16.93
C GLU A 410 8.64 4.18 15.62
N LYS A 411 9.88 3.70 15.66
CA LYS A 411 10.72 3.52 14.47
C LYS A 411 10.10 2.57 13.46
N LEU A 412 9.54 1.46 13.92
CA LEU A 412 8.91 0.46 13.07
C LEU A 412 7.67 1.02 12.37
N ALA A 413 6.83 1.79 13.07
CA ALA A 413 5.65 2.44 12.52
C ALA A 413 6.00 3.53 11.46
N ILE A 414 7.16 4.19 11.62
CA ILE A 414 7.65 5.15 10.61
C ILE A 414 8.14 4.41 9.35
N GLU A 415 8.87 3.30 9.52
CA GLU A 415 9.35 2.51 8.38
C GLU A 415 8.23 1.83 7.60
N ASP A 416 7.21 1.32 8.31
CA ASP A 416 6.16 0.50 7.73
C ASP A 416 4.77 1.13 7.91
N PRO A 417 4.16 1.66 6.83
CA PRO A 417 2.86 2.35 6.89
C PRO A 417 1.70 1.41 7.19
N ASP A 418 1.88 0.12 6.88
CA ASP A 418 0.86 -0.91 7.05
C ASP A 418 0.83 -1.43 8.50
N LEU A 419 1.72 -0.93 9.37
CA LEU A 419 1.73 -1.19 10.80
C LEU A 419 1.12 -0.02 11.57
N LYS A 420 0.17 -0.31 12.45
CA LYS A 420 -0.36 0.65 13.43
C LYS A 420 0.06 0.23 14.83
N VAL A 421 0.63 1.18 15.56
CA VAL A 421 1.00 1.00 16.98
C VAL A 421 0.04 1.82 17.82
N ASN A 422 -0.66 1.17 18.74
CA ASN A 422 -1.54 1.80 19.71
C ASN A 422 -1.18 1.35 21.12
N ILE A 423 -1.45 2.19 22.11
CA ILE A 423 -1.35 1.83 23.52
C ILE A 423 -2.77 1.64 24.02
N ASP A 424 -3.07 0.47 24.54
CA ASP A 424 -4.33 0.25 25.24
C ASP A 424 -4.26 1.00 26.57
N VAL A 425 -5.09 2.03 26.70
CA VAL A 425 -5.07 2.94 27.87
C VAL A 425 -5.53 2.23 29.15
N GLU A 426 -6.38 1.19 29.04
CA GLU A 426 -6.91 0.45 30.17
C GLU A 426 -5.91 -0.62 30.68
N THR A 427 -5.25 -1.31 29.78
CA THR A 427 -4.32 -2.41 30.13
C THR A 427 -2.87 -1.97 30.13
N GLY A 428 -2.52 -0.86 29.49
CA GLY A 428 -1.15 -0.40 29.27
C GLY A 428 -0.39 -1.26 28.24
N GLU A 429 -1.05 -2.20 27.57
CA GLU A 429 -0.45 -3.05 26.54
C GLU A 429 -0.11 -2.24 25.27
N TYR A 430 1.05 -2.51 24.68
CA TYR A 430 1.36 -2.02 23.34
C TYR A 430 0.75 -2.96 22.29
N LEU A 431 -0.17 -2.43 21.51
CA LEU A 431 -0.87 -3.17 20.47
C LEU A 431 -0.21 -2.87 19.11
N LEU A 432 0.26 -3.91 18.44
CA LEU A 432 0.82 -3.85 17.10
C LEU A 432 -0.17 -4.50 16.14
N SER A 433 -0.72 -3.69 15.22
CA SER A 433 -1.67 -4.15 14.20
C SER A 433 -1.01 -4.16 12.83
N GLY A 434 -1.27 -5.19 12.03
CA GLY A 434 -0.72 -5.38 10.69
C GLY A 434 -1.72 -6.07 9.75
N MET A 435 -1.30 -6.22 8.49
CA MET A 435 -2.13 -6.74 7.40
C MET A 435 -2.46 -8.23 7.56
N GLY A 436 -1.54 -9.01 8.12
CA GLY A 436 -1.70 -10.45 8.28
C GLY A 436 -0.71 -11.05 9.27
N GLU A 437 -0.80 -12.38 9.44
CA GLU A 437 0.04 -13.15 10.36
C GLU A 437 1.53 -13.03 9.98
N LEU A 438 1.85 -13.13 8.68
CA LEU A 438 3.22 -13.03 8.18
C LEU A 438 3.82 -11.64 8.44
N HIS A 439 3.03 -10.59 8.22
CA HIS A 439 3.46 -9.21 8.46
C HIS A 439 3.87 -9.00 9.92
N LEU A 440 3.01 -9.42 10.86
CA LEU A 440 3.27 -9.31 12.29
C LEU A 440 4.44 -10.19 12.75
N GLU A 441 4.61 -11.38 12.16
CA GLU A 441 5.76 -12.25 12.46
C GLU A 441 7.08 -11.56 12.09
N ILE A 442 7.15 -10.91 10.93
CA ILE A 442 8.34 -10.17 10.48
C ILE A 442 8.58 -8.96 11.37
N ALA A 443 7.53 -8.18 11.65
CA ALA A 443 7.61 -7.00 12.51
C ALA A 443 8.11 -7.35 13.92
N THR A 444 7.59 -8.41 14.51
CA THR A 444 8.01 -8.88 15.84
C THR A 444 9.44 -9.43 15.85
N LYS A 445 9.90 -10.06 14.76
CA LYS A 445 11.31 -10.44 14.62
C LYS A 445 12.23 -9.23 14.54
N GLN A 446 11.82 -8.19 13.81
CA GLN A 446 12.59 -6.93 13.77
C GLN A 446 12.68 -6.27 15.15
N LEU A 447 11.57 -6.25 15.92
CA LEU A 447 11.60 -5.78 17.32
C LEU A 447 12.57 -6.59 18.18
N ASN A 448 12.60 -7.92 18.04
CA ASN A 448 13.51 -8.79 18.81
C ASN A 448 15.00 -8.53 18.53
N ASN A 449 15.35 -7.87 17.42
CA ASN A 449 16.73 -7.42 17.17
C ASN A 449 17.13 -6.21 18.04
N SER A 450 16.16 -5.44 18.51
CA SER A 450 16.37 -4.25 19.35
C SER A 450 16.08 -4.53 20.83
N VAL A 451 15.01 -5.26 21.11
CA VAL A 451 14.53 -5.58 22.46
C VAL A 451 13.86 -6.94 22.48
N ARG A 452 14.15 -7.77 23.48
CA ARG A 452 13.47 -9.07 23.62
C ARG A 452 12.02 -8.87 24.02
N VAL A 453 11.09 -9.32 23.16
CA VAL A 453 9.65 -9.16 23.41
C VAL A 453 8.95 -10.50 23.66
N SER A 454 7.85 -10.42 24.42
CA SER A 454 6.79 -11.41 24.49
C SER A 454 5.62 -10.95 23.63
N VAL A 455 5.03 -11.85 22.87
CA VAL A 455 3.98 -11.51 21.89
C VAL A 455 2.75 -12.38 22.19
N SER A 456 1.58 -11.74 22.25
CA SER A 456 0.33 -12.47 22.44
C SER A 456 -0.07 -13.26 21.18
N SER A 457 -1.05 -14.16 21.32
CA SER A 457 -1.69 -14.76 20.13
C SER A 457 -2.36 -13.69 19.27
N PRO A 458 -2.34 -13.82 17.94
CA PRO A 458 -3.00 -12.89 17.04
C PRO A 458 -4.50 -12.74 17.35
N ARG A 459 -4.99 -11.50 17.25
CA ARG A 459 -6.38 -11.11 17.48
C ARG A 459 -6.90 -10.44 16.23
N VAL A 460 -8.15 -10.69 15.87
CA VAL A 460 -8.81 -10.01 14.75
C VAL A 460 -9.38 -8.70 15.23
N VAL A 461 -9.27 -7.66 14.42
CA VAL A 461 -9.97 -6.40 14.60
C VAL A 461 -11.40 -6.58 14.10
N TYR A 462 -12.37 -6.14 14.88
CA TYR A 462 -13.78 -6.12 14.51
C TYR A 462 -14.24 -4.68 14.37
N ARG A 463 -15.44 -4.48 13.79
CA ARG A 463 -16.09 -3.18 13.69
C ARG A 463 -17.54 -3.29 14.13
N GLU A 464 -18.08 -2.21 14.67
CA GLU A 464 -19.50 -2.13 15.03
C GLU A 464 -20.25 -1.30 13.99
N THR A 465 -21.43 -1.72 13.60
CA THR A 465 -22.31 -0.97 12.71
C THR A 465 -23.78 -1.19 13.06
N VAL A 466 -24.67 -0.51 12.38
CA VAL A 466 -26.12 -0.63 12.56
C VAL A 466 -26.76 -1.14 11.28
N THR A 467 -27.96 -1.72 11.39
CA THR A 467 -28.72 -2.20 10.23
C THR A 467 -29.97 -1.40 9.96
N ASN A 468 -30.47 -0.68 10.97
CA ASN A 468 -31.69 0.10 10.91
C ASN A 468 -31.44 1.55 11.33
N LYS A 469 -32.46 2.39 11.21
CA LYS A 469 -32.47 3.71 11.86
C LYS A 469 -32.78 3.54 13.35
N GLY A 470 -32.00 4.20 14.19
CA GLY A 470 -32.29 4.31 15.62
C GLY A 470 -33.34 5.36 15.92
N VAL A 471 -33.77 5.37 17.17
CA VAL A 471 -34.68 6.42 17.70
C VAL A 471 -33.94 7.75 17.86
N ASP A 472 -34.68 8.83 17.96
CA ASP A 472 -34.15 10.15 18.33
C ASP A 472 -33.72 10.11 19.79
N ALA A 473 -32.42 9.97 19.99
CA ALA A 473 -31.81 9.81 21.29
C ALA A 473 -31.57 11.17 21.93
N LEU A 474 -32.33 11.48 22.97
CA LEU A 474 -32.08 12.63 23.82
C LEU A 474 -31.12 12.24 24.95
N ALA A 475 -30.01 12.95 25.04
CA ALA A 475 -29.04 12.75 26.11
C ALA A 475 -28.55 14.10 26.64
N THR A 476 -28.21 14.12 27.94
CA THR A 476 -27.65 15.30 28.60
C THR A 476 -26.16 15.13 28.87
N SER A 477 -25.46 16.26 28.91
CA SER A 477 -24.09 16.32 29.40
C SER A 477 -24.03 15.89 30.89
N PRO A 478 -22.85 15.48 31.41
CA PRO A 478 -22.70 15.09 32.81
C PRO A 478 -23.21 16.13 33.82
N ASN A 479 -23.05 17.42 33.53
CA ASN A 479 -23.52 18.53 34.34
C ASN A 479 -25.05 18.82 34.18
N LYS A 480 -25.74 18.07 33.31
CA LYS A 480 -27.20 18.20 33.00
C LYS A 480 -27.62 19.57 32.45
N GLN A 481 -26.71 20.38 31.95
CA GLN A 481 -27.00 21.72 31.44
C GLN A 481 -27.01 21.83 29.92
N ASN A 482 -26.50 20.81 29.21
CA ASN A 482 -26.53 20.74 27.77
C ASN A 482 -27.25 19.48 27.33
N THR A 483 -28.11 19.58 26.31
CA THR A 483 -28.86 18.45 25.76
C THR A 483 -28.59 18.29 24.29
N PHE A 484 -28.51 17.03 23.83
CA PHE A 484 -28.26 16.67 22.44
C PHE A 484 -29.30 15.67 21.98
N THR A 485 -29.91 15.91 20.84
CA THR A 485 -30.80 14.94 20.18
C THR A 485 -30.11 14.44 18.89
N VAL A 486 -29.82 13.15 18.86
CA VAL A 486 -29.09 12.51 17.75
C VAL A 486 -29.86 11.31 17.24
N ARG A 487 -29.87 11.13 15.93
CA ARG A 487 -30.39 9.93 15.27
C ARG A 487 -29.26 9.24 14.50
N VAL A 488 -29.08 7.95 14.75
CA VAL A 488 -28.09 7.11 14.08
C VAL A 488 -28.77 6.22 13.05
N GLY A 489 -28.11 6.00 11.93
CA GLY A 489 -28.55 5.08 10.89
C GLY A 489 -27.37 4.53 10.08
N LEU A 490 -27.65 3.55 9.22
CA LEU A 490 -26.67 3.00 8.30
C LEU A 490 -26.37 3.99 7.18
N LEU A 491 -25.09 4.18 6.87
CA LEU A 491 -24.65 4.84 5.64
C LEU A 491 -24.56 3.77 4.54
N PRO A 492 -25.33 3.86 3.44
CA PRO A 492 -25.25 2.86 2.36
C PRO A 492 -23.91 2.92 1.66
N GLU A 493 -23.30 1.74 1.43
CA GLU A 493 -22.12 1.61 0.61
C GLU A 493 -22.45 1.99 -0.83
N LYS A 494 -21.92 3.12 -1.31
CA LYS A 494 -21.87 3.45 -2.75
C LYS A 494 -20.42 3.44 -3.20
N ASN A 495 -20.20 2.99 -4.43
CA ASN A 495 -18.88 2.68 -4.99
C ASN A 495 -17.92 3.87 -5.17
N ASN A 496 -18.32 5.12 -4.84
CA ASN A 496 -17.47 6.30 -4.93
C ASN A 496 -17.67 7.26 -3.75
N ALA A 497 -16.61 7.76 -3.16
CA ALA A 497 -16.64 8.76 -2.09
C ALA A 497 -17.39 10.05 -2.49
N LEU A 498 -17.27 10.48 -3.75
CA LEU A 498 -17.97 11.64 -4.33
C LEU A 498 -19.50 11.48 -4.40
N ASP A 499 -20.01 10.24 -4.53
CA ASP A 499 -21.46 9.98 -4.51
C ASP A 499 -22.02 9.95 -3.10
N ASN A 500 -21.19 9.67 -2.10
CA ASN A 500 -21.59 9.76 -0.69
C ASN A 500 -21.77 11.21 -0.25
N GLU A 501 -20.91 12.15 -0.67
CA GLU A 501 -21.05 13.57 -0.38
C GLU A 501 -22.33 14.16 -0.96
N LYS A 502 -22.68 13.85 -2.22
CA LYS A 502 -23.92 14.34 -2.86
C LYS A 502 -25.23 13.82 -2.23
N CYS A 503 -25.23 12.57 -1.71
CA CYS A 503 -26.41 12.04 -0.99
C CYS A 503 -26.56 12.60 0.43
N VAL A 504 -25.52 13.24 0.95
CA VAL A 504 -25.48 13.81 2.30
C VAL A 504 -25.89 15.29 2.29
N GLU A 505 -25.63 16.03 1.19
CA GLU A 505 -26.01 17.45 1.04
C GLU A 505 -27.52 17.70 1.10
N GLU A 506 -28.35 16.68 0.80
CA GLU A 506 -29.82 16.80 0.91
C GLU A 506 -30.34 16.81 2.37
N ASP A 507 -29.52 16.35 3.35
CA ASP A 507 -29.93 16.15 4.76
C ASP A 507 -29.36 17.18 5.75
N GLY A 508 -28.44 18.06 5.34
CA GLY A 508 -27.84 19.10 6.21
C GLY A 508 -26.33 19.28 6.00
N ASN A 509 -25.68 20.08 6.85
CA ASN A 509 -24.25 20.37 6.76
C ASN A 509 -23.40 19.25 7.38
N VAL A 510 -22.40 18.74 6.65
CA VAL A 510 -21.44 17.78 7.18
C VAL A 510 -20.52 18.45 8.19
N LEU A 511 -20.46 17.93 9.41
CA LEU A 511 -19.60 18.43 10.49
C LEU A 511 -18.31 17.63 10.63
N SER A 512 -18.35 16.31 10.42
CA SER A 512 -17.17 15.43 10.52
C SER A 512 -17.35 14.17 9.69
N VAL A 513 -16.24 13.69 9.12
CA VAL A 513 -16.10 12.39 8.47
C VAL A 513 -14.85 11.73 9.02
N ASP A 514 -14.91 10.48 9.44
CA ASP A 514 -13.76 9.73 9.93
C ASP A 514 -13.22 8.70 8.93
N ASP A 515 -12.07 8.09 9.26
CA ASP A 515 -11.38 7.09 8.43
C ASP A 515 -12.21 5.80 8.21
N TYR A 516 -13.25 5.56 9.02
CA TYR A 516 -14.13 4.38 8.95
C TYR A 516 -15.44 4.68 8.23
N HIS A 517 -15.49 5.80 7.50
CA HIS A 517 -16.67 6.27 6.77
C HIS A 517 -17.89 6.54 7.66
N ASN A 518 -17.64 6.97 8.91
CA ASN A 518 -18.71 7.49 9.73
C ASN A 518 -18.89 8.98 9.46
N ILE A 519 -20.14 9.45 9.38
CA ILE A 519 -20.47 10.83 9.02
C ILE A 519 -21.36 11.44 10.08
N LEU A 520 -21.03 12.66 10.53
CA LEU A 520 -21.89 13.50 11.35
C LEU A 520 -22.46 14.63 10.51
N ILE A 521 -23.79 14.76 10.53
CA ILE A 521 -24.54 15.79 9.80
C ILE A 521 -25.28 16.66 10.78
N ASP A 522 -25.19 17.99 10.67
CA ASP A 522 -26.06 18.92 11.37
C ASP A 522 -27.36 19.15 10.59
N SER A 523 -28.39 18.49 11.01
CA SER A 523 -29.77 18.64 10.51
C SER A 523 -30.62 19.59 11.41
N SER A 524 -29.99 20.29 12.35
CA SER A 524 -30.71 21.18 13.26
C SER A 524 -31.07 22.50 12.57
N ARG A 525 -32.29 23.00 12.81
CA ARG A 525 -32.79 24.26 12.24
C ARG A 525 -32.11 25.52 12.83
N ARG A 526 -31.15 25.36 13.77
CA ARG A 526 -30.54 26.44 14.55
C ARG A 526 -29.03 26.54 14.32
N THR A 527 -28.52 26.07 13.20
CA THR A 527 -27.07 26.02 12.90
C THR A 527 -26.42 27.41 12.86
N GLU A 528 -27.17 28.45 12.42
CA GLU A 528 -26.65 29.82 12.28
C GLU A 528 -26.31 30.51 13.63
N GLN A 529 -26.67 29.90 14.77
CA GLN A 529 -26.45 30.47 16.12
C GLN A 529 -25.35 29.75 16.91
N LYS A 530 -24.68 28.73 16.32
CA LYS A 530 -23.64 27.95 17.03
C LYS A 530 -22.24 28.51 16.73
N ASP A 531 -21.51 28.76 17.80
CA ASP A 531 -20.09 29.15 17.74
C ASP A 531 -19.25 28.02 17.12
N GLU A 532 -18.28 28.35 16.27
CA GLU A 532 -17.39 27.36 15.60
C GLU A 532 -16.70 26.44 16.60
N ALA A 533 -16.30 26.94 17.77
CA ALA A 533 -15.71 26.17 18.85
C ALA A 533 -16.67 25.09 19.40
N VAL A 534 -17.96 25.38 19.45
CA VAL A 534 -18.98 24.41 19.86
C VAL A 534 -19.16 23.32 18.81
N LEU A 535 -19.23 23.68 17.55
CA LEU A 535 -19.34 22.70 16.45
C LEU A 535 -18.12 21.76 16.41
N LYS A 536 -16.92 22.28 16.63
CA LYS A 536 -15.71 21.45 16.78
C LYS A 536 -15.79 20.49 17.97
N SER A 537 -16.36 20.94 19.09
CA SER A 537 -16.54 20.08 20.28
C SER A 537 -17.59 18.99 20.06
N ILE A 538 -18.66 19.28 19.32
CA ILE A 538 -19.68 18.31 18.92
C ILE A 538 -19.08 17.26 17.98
N ALA A 539 -18.32 17.69 16.97
CA ALA A 539 -17.61 16.80 16.05
C ALA A 539 -16.63 15.89 16.79
N ALA A 540 -15.82 16.45 17.68
CA ALA A 540 -14.89 15.66 18.51
C ALA A 540 -15.61 14.65 19.42
N GLY A 541 -16.82 14.98 19.93
CA GLY A 541 -17.64 14.04 20.71
C GLY A 541 -18.16 12.87 19.88
N PHE A 542 -18.54 13.12 18.63
CA PHE A 542 -18.91 12.07 17.67
C PHE A 542 -17.70 11.17 17.33
N GLU A 543 -16.58 11.76 16.98
CA GLU A 543 -15.35 11.02 16.67
C GLU A 543 -14.88 10.15 17.85
N PHE A 544 -14.97 10.68 19.07
CA PHE A 544 -14.68 9.91 20.27
C PHE A 544 -15.61 8.69 20.41
N ALA A 545 -16.92 8.86 20.16
CA ALA A 545 -17.88 7.75 20.17
C ALA A 545 -17.59 6.74 19.05
N CYS A 546 -17.15 7.18 17.89
CA CYS A 546 -16.80 6.29 16.76
C CYS A 546 -15.58 5.42 17.02
N ARG A 547 -14.64 5.86 17.87
CA ARG A 547 -13.43 5.08 18.19
C ARG A 547 -13.70 3.80 18.97
N ALA A 548 -14.76 3.78 19.81
CA ALA A 548 -15.07 2.64 20.65
C ALA A 548 -16.60 2.52 20.84
N GLY A 549 -17.24 1.66 20.09
CA GLY A 549 -18.68 1.49 20.08
C GLY A 549 -19.23 0.80 21.34
N PRO A 550 -20.54 0.89 21.60
CA PRO A 550 -21.16 0.41 22.83
C PRO A 550 -21.36 -1.11 22.89
N LEU A 551 -21.27 -1.87 21.75
CA LEU A 551 -21.40 -3.33 21.76
C LEU A 551 -20.24 -3.99 22.48
N CYS A 552 -19.01 -3.71 22.06
CA CYS A 552 -17.83 -4.35 22.62
C CYS A 552 -16.57 -3.46 22.58
N GLY A 553 -16.75 -2.14 22.37
CA GLY A 553 -15.65 -1.19 22.33
C GLY A 553 -14.77 -1.30 21.08
N GLU A 554 -15.31 -1.85 19.97
CA GLU A 554 -14.64 -1.83 18.68
C GLU A 554 -15.05 -0.57 17.88
N PRO A 555 -14.26 -0.10 16.92
CA PRO A 555 -14.59 1.10 16.14
C PRO A 555 -15.92 0.99 15.41
N LEU A 556 -16.68 2.09 15.32
CA LEU A 556 -17.85 2.17 14.46
C LEU A 556 -17.45 2.26 13.00
N SER A 557 -18.28 1.78 12.09
CA SER A 557 -18.04 1.85 10.65
C SER A 557 -19.35 2.00 9.87
N HIS A 558 -19.33 2.86 8.83
CA HIS A 558 -20.48 3.14 7.95
C HIS A 558 -21.73 3.63 8.73
N VAL A 559 -21.51 4.48 9.70
CA VAL A 559 -22.58 5.05 10.55
C VAL A 559 -22.82 6.50 10.16
N LYS A 560 -24.09 6.82 9.89
CA LYS A 560 -24.57 8.18 9.71
C LYS A 560 -25.22 8.65 11.01
N ALA A 561 -24.69 9.71 11.64
CA ALA A 561 -25.31 10.38 12.76
C ALA A 561 -25.86 11.73 12.31
N SER A 562 -27.15 11.99 12.59
CA SER A 562 -27.81 13.28 12.34
C SER A 562 -28.02 13.96 13.66
N LEU A 563 -27.41 15.13 13.84
CA LEU A 563 -27.69 16.01 14.97
C LEU A 563 -29.01 16.77 14.68
N LEU A 564 -30.07 16.44 15.41
CA LEU A 564 -31.42 17.00 15.21
C LEU A 564 -31.62 18.27 16.02
N ASP A 565 -31.12 18.31 17.26
CA ASP A 565 -31.18 19.50 18.14
C ASP A 565 -29.99 19.48 19.12
N ALA A 566 -29.58 20.67 19.54
CA ALA A 566 -28.60 20.86 20.60
C ALA A 566 -28.95 22.12 21.40
N GLN A 567 -29.35 21.94 22.66
CA GLN A 567 -29.64 23.03 23.58
C GLN A 567 -28.46 23.16 24.55
N LEU A 568 -27.78 24.28 24.49
CA LEU A 568 -26.55 24.53 25.24
C LEU A 568 -26.79 25.61 26.31
N SER A 569 -26.13 25.45 27.45
CA SER A 569 -26.13 26.45 28.51
C SER A 569 -25.56 27.79 28.02
N CYS A 570 -26.12 28.89 28.52
CA CYS A 570 -25.57 30.22 28.27
C CYS A 570 -24.24 30.44 29.00
N ASP A 571 -23.99 29.67 30.08
CA ASP A 571 -22.74 29.74 30.84
C ASP A 571 -21.61 29.00 30.11
N SER A 572 -20.53 29.72 29.81
CA SER A 572 -19.35 29.18 29.10
C SER A 572 -18.64 28.06 29.88
N VAL A 573 -18.67 28.08 31.19
CA VAL A 573 -18.10 27.06 32.06
C VAL A 573 -18.92 25.77 31.98
N ALA A 574 -20.23 25.89 31.92
CA ALA A 574 -21.14 24.75 31.83
C ALA A 574 -21.17 24.11 30.45
N ARG A 575 -20.81 24.84 29.39
CA ARG A 575 -20.69 24.34 28.00
C ARG A 575 -19.25 24.15 27.57
N ASN A 576 -18.35 23.74 28.47
CA ASN A 576 -16.99 23.42 28.10
C ASN A 576 -16.93 22.22 27.13
N SER A 577 -15.81 22.09 26.41
CA SER A 577 -15.60 21.06 25.37
C SER A 577 -15.83 19.63 25.89
N GLU A 578 -15.41 19.32 27.12
CA GLU A 578 -15.54 17.98 27.69
C GLU A 578 -17.01 17.61 27.97
N GLU A 579 -17.80 18.55 28.50
CA GLU A 579 -19.25 18.35 28.73
C GLU A 579 -20.01 18.11 27.41
N ILE A 580 -19.67 18.90 26.37
CA ILE A 580 -20.27 18.75 25.04
C ILE A 580 -19.89 17.39 24.43
N MET A 581 -18.63 17.02 24.47
CA MET A 581 -18.13 15.74 23.91
C MET A 581 -18.82 14.55 24.58
N ARG A 582 -18.88 14.53 25.90
CA ARG A 582 -19.53 13.45 26.67
C ARG A 582 -21.04 13.36 26.44
N GLY A 583 -21.73 14.52 26.37
CA GLY A 583 -23.15 14.57 26.06
C GLY A 583 -23.48 14.05 24.66
N MET A 584 -22.69 14.50 23.66
CA MET A 584 -22.80 14.03 22.28
C MET A 584 -22.53 12.52 22.15
N GLY A 585 -21.49 12.02 22.79
CA GLY A 585 -21.16 10.58 22.78
C GLY A 585 -22.27 9.71 23.39
N LYS A 586 -22.91 10.16 24.49
CA LYS A 586 -24.08 9.47 25.06
C LYS A 586 -25.26 9.42 24.08
N ALA A 587 -25.61 10.54 23.42
CA ALA A 587 -26.69 10.59 22.44
C ALA A 587 -26.42 9.62 21.26
N VAL A 588 -25.19 9.58 20.74
CA VAL A 588 -24.77 8.64 19.69
C VAL A 588 -24.97 7.20 20.16
N PHE A 589 -24.47 6.82 21.35
CA PHE A 589 -24.60 5.46 21.87
C PHE A 589 -26.06 5.06 22.14
N GLY A 590 -26.87 5.98 22.67
CA GLY A 590 -28.30 5.74 22.89
C GLY A 590 -29.03 5.41 21.60
N SER A 591 -28.86 6.21 20.56
CA SER A 591 -29.47 5.96 19.26
C SER A 591 -28.88 4.71 18.57
N PHE A 592 -27.58 4.51 18.64
CA PHE A 592 -26.88 3.35 18.05
C PHE A 592 -27.44 2.02 18.58
N LEU A 593 -27.62 1.90 19.89
CA LEU A 593 -28.14 0.67 20.51
C LEU A 593 -29.59 0.35 20.14
N THR A 594 -30.38 1.34 19.69
CA THR A 594 -31.73 1.11 19.18
C THR A 594 -31.78 0.81 17.67
N ALA A 595 -30.70 1.02 16.97
CA ALA A 595 -30.59 0.88 15.51
C ALA A 595 -30.28 -0.54 15.02
N ALA A 596 -30.57 -1.56 15.81
CA ALA A 596 -30.21 -2.97 15.56
C ALA A 596 -28.71 -3.13 15.26
N PRO A 597 -27.84 -2.90 16.25
CA PRO A 597 -26.40 -2.93 16.08
C PRO A 597 -25.90 -4.35 15.83
N VAL A 598 -24.88 -4.44 14.95
CA VAL A 598 -24.22 -5.71 14.55
C VAL A 598 -22.70 -5.57 14.57
N LEU A 599 -22.01 -6.70 14.73
CA LEU A 599 -20.56 -6.78 14.66
C LEU A 599 -20.15 -7.20 13.26
N LEU A 600 -19.14 -6.51 12.69
CA LEU A 600 -18.51 -6.85 11.42
C LEU A 600 -17.18 -7.55 11.66
N GLU A 601 -16.90 -8.58 10.87
CA GLU A 601 -15.62 -9.26 10.79
C GLU A 601 -14.97 -9.04 9.41
N PRO A 602 -13.63 -8.89 9.34
CA PRO A 602 -12.94 -8.74 8.08
C PRO A 602 -12.87 -10.07 7.33
N LEU A 603 -12.98 -10.01 6.00
CA LEU A 603 -13.03 -11.16 5.11
C LEU A 603 -11.88 -11.10 4.12
N TYR A 604 -11.07 -12.16 4.08
CA TYR A 604 -10.05 -12.35 3.07
C TYR A 604 -10.60 -12.99 1.82
N LYS A 605 -10.30 -12.42 0.65
CA LYS A 605 -10.33 -13.12 -0.61
C LYS A 605 -9.04 -13.92 -0.76
N THR A 606 -9.17 -15.23 -0.79
CA THR A 606 -8.02 -16.11 -0.91
C THR A 606 -8.09 -16.84 -2.25
N VAL A 607 -7.00 -16.73 -3.02
CA VAL A 607 -6.81 -17.44 -4.29
C VAL A 607 -5.81 -18.55 -4.04
N ILE A 608 -6.23 -19.81 -4.20
CA ILE A 608 -5.40 -20.99 -3.99
C ILE A 608 -5.15 -21.65 -5.35
N THR A 609 -3.89 -21.79 -5.74
CA THR A 609 -3.46 -22.53 -6.92
C THR A 609 -2.83 -23.84 -6.48
N VAL A 610 -3.31 -24.96 -6.99
CA VAL A 610 -2.93 -26.29 -6.54
C VAL A 610 -3.06 -27.31 -7.69
N PRO A 611 -2.29 -28.41 -7.70
CA PRO A 611 -2.54 -29.51 -8.63
C PRO A 611 -3.99 -30.00 -8.57
N THR A 612 -4.60 -30.26 -9.73
CA THR A 612 -6.04 -30.60 -9.84
C THR A 612 -6.45 -31.75 -8.95
N GLU A 613 -5.56 -32.73 -8.72
CA GLU A 613 -5.78 -33.88 -7.84
C GLU A 613 -5.98 -33.52 -6.35
N LEU A 614 -5.40 -32.39 -5.90
CA LEU A 614 -5.45 -31.93 -4.52
C LEU A 614 -6.49 -30.81 -4.31
N ALA A 615 -7.18 -30.39 -5.35
CA ALA A 615 -8.14 -29.28 -5.25
C ALA A 615 -9.29 -29.58 -4.28
N GLY A 616 -9.76 -30.83 -4.22
CA GLY A 616 -10.81 -31.26 -3.28
C GLY A 616 -10.40 -31.11 -1.81
N GLU A 617 -9.14 -31.41 -1.49
CA GLU A 617 -8.61 -31.22 -0.14
C GLU A 617 -8.55 -29.74 0.25
N CYS A 618 -8.10 -28.89 -0.66
CA CYS A 618 -8.12 -27.43 -0.44
C CYS A 618 -9.53 -26.90 -0.23
N GLN A 619 -10.52 -27.37 -1.01
CA GLN A 619 -11.91 -26.99 -0.82
C GLN A 619 -12.45 -27.43 0.54
N ARG A 620 -12.09 -28.64 1.02
CA ARG A 620 -12.46 -29.14 2.34
C ARG A 620 -11.86 -28.27 3.46
N ILE A 621 -10.60 -27.87 3.34
CA ILE A 621 -9.94 -26.96 4.29
C ILE A 621 -10.68 -25.64 4.37
N VAL A 622 -10.97 -25.04 3.22
CA VAL A 622 -11.67 -23.73 3.13
C VAL A 622 -13.06 -23.81 3.78
N THR A 623 -13.86 -24.82 3.42
CA THR A 623 -15.22 -24.96 3.98
C THR A 623 -15.21 -25.28 5.47
N GLY A 624 -14.24 -26.05 5.96
CA GLY A 624 -14.05 -26.30 7.39
C GLY A 624 -13.72 -25.05 8.20
N ARG A 625 -13.26 -23.96 7.55
CA ARG A 625 -12.90 -22.66 8.13
C ARG A 625 -13.93 -21.56 7.83
N ARG A 626 -15.20 -21.89 7.74
CA ARG A 626 -16.30 -20.98 7.36
C ARG A 626 -16.10 -20.29 6.01
N GLY A 627 -15.15 -20.76 5.20
CA GLY A 627 -14.86 -20.15 3.91
C GLY A 627 -15.93 -20.48 2.88
N ARG A 628 -16.20 -19.53 1.99
CA ARG A 628 -17.10 -19.66 0.84
C ARG A 628 -16.29 -19.71 -0.43
N ILE A 629 -16.48 -20.76 -1.25
CA ILE A 629 -15.85 -20.87 -2.57
C ILE A 629 -16.67 -20.03 -3.56
N SER A 630 -16.04 -19.04 -4.16
CA SER A 630 -16.64 -18.15 -5.16
C SER A 630 -16.45 -18.68 -6.57
N LYS A 631 -15.23 -19.16 -6.89
CA LYS A 631 -14.86 -19.60 -8.23
C LYS A 631 -13.95 -20.81 -8.17
N PHE A 632 -14.14 -21.74 -9.08
CA PHE A 632 -13.27 -22.89 -9.31
C PHE A 632 -12.94 -22.97 -10.81
N GLU A 633 -11.66 -22.90 -11.16
CA GLU A 633 -11.19 -23.01 -12.53
C GLU A 633 -10.13 -24.09 -12.64
N LYS A 634 -10.27 -24.94 -13.65
CA LYS A 634 -9.26 -25.92 -14.01
C LYS A 634 -8.42 -25.40 -15.14
N LYS A 635 -7.13 -25.23 -14.93
CA LYS A 635 -6.15 -24.76 -15.92
C LYS A 635 -5.12 -25.87 -16.20
N GLY A 636 -5.46 -26.81 -17.08
CA GLY A 636 -4.61 -27.97 -17.37
C GLY A 636 -4.43 -28.88 -16.15
N LEU A 637 -3.18 -29.01 -15.67
CA LEU A 637 -2.85 -29.81 -14.49
C LEU A 637 -3.05 -29.07 -13.17
N LEU A 638 -3.33 -27.76 -13.21
CA LEU A 638 -3.57 -26.93 -12.05
C LEU A 638 -5.06 -26.59 -11.91
N ALA A 639 -5.49 -26.37 -10.68
CA ALA A 639 -6.78 -25.82 -10.32
C ALA A 639 -6.58 -24.53 -9.54
N VAL A 640 -7.42 -23.53 -9.83
CA VAL A 640 -7.49 -22.27 -9.11
C VAL A 640 -8.80 -22.21 -8.35
N VAL A 641 -8.71 -22.06 -7.03
CA VAL A 641 -9.85 -21.94 -6.11
C VAL A 641 -9.87 -20.52 -5.57
N VAL A 642 -10.89 -19.75 -5.91
CA VAL A 642 -11.13 -18.43 -5.32
C VAL A 642 -12.16 -18.58 -4.21
N CYS A 643 -11.82 -18.16 -3.02
CA CYS A 643 -12.67 -18.30 -1.85
C CYS A 643 -12.59 -17.06 -0.94
N PHE A 644 -13.61 -16.89 -0.11
CA PHE A 644 -13.66 -15.88 0.94
C PHE A 644 -13.60 -16.57 2.30
N ILE A 645 -12.66 -16.15 3.15
CA ILE A 645 -12.41 -16.76 4.47
C ILE A 645 -12.39 -15.64 5.51
N PRO A 646 -13.15 -15.75 6.62
CA PRO A 646 -13.03 -14.79 7.73
C PRO A 646 -11.60 -14.77 8.27
N VAL A 647 -11.07 -13.58 8.56
CA VAL A 647 -9.70 -13.45 9.08
C VAL A 647 -9.50 -14.26 10.37
N SER A 648 -10.53 -14.33 11.22
CA SER A 648 -10.51 -15.15 12.44
C SER A 648 -10.24 -16.65 12.19
N GLU A 649 -10.59 -17.14 11.01
CA GLU A 649 -10.42 -18.55 10.59
C GLU A 649 -9.18 -18.76 9.70
N SER A 650 -8.49 -17.68 9.31
CA SER A 650 -7.30 -17.77 8.45
C SER A 650 -6.04 -18.17 9.23
N PHE A 651 -6.03 -18.03 10.56
CA PHE A 651 -4.87 -18.40 11.36
C PHE A 651 -4.51 -19.87 11.24
N GLY A 652 -3.24 -20.15 10.92
CA GLY A 652 -2.74 -21.49 10.68
C GLY A 652 -3.16 -22.13 9.34
N LEU A 653 -3.93 -21.43 8.48
CA LEU A 653 -4.30 -21.91 7.14
C LEU A 653 -3.07 -22.26 6.31
N ALA A 654 -2.04 -21.44 6.38
CA ALA A 654 -0.76 -21.64 5.70
C ALA A 654 -0.12 -23.00 6.03
N ARG A 655 -0.12 -23.37 7.31
CA ARG A 655 0.44 -24.63 7.78
C ARG A 655 -0.39 -25.81 7.28
N GLU A 656 -1.71 -25.70 7.36
CA GLU A 656 -2.62 -26.76 6.94
C GLU A 656 -2.56 -27.00 5.43
N LEU A 657 -2.59 -25.94 4.61
CA LEU A 657 -2.42 -26.05 3.16
C LEU A 657 -1.10 -26.71 2.78
N ARG A 658 0.03 -26.26 3.38
CA ARG A 658 1.35 -26.84 3.11
C ARG A 658 1.42 -28.33 3.49
N SER A 659 0.91 -28.71 4.66
CA SER A 659 0.95 -30.11 5.11
C SER A 659 0.10 -31.02 4.23
N THR A 660 -1.12 -30.59 3.89
CA THR A 660 -2.07 -31.40 3.10
C THR A 660 -1.63 -31.53 1.65
N THR A 661 -1.00 -30.49 1.08
CA THR A 661 -0.57 -30.52 -0.34
C THR A 661 0.91 -30.87 -0.52
N SER A 662 1.61 -31.24 0.55
CA SER A 662 3.06 -31.49 0.54
C SER A 662 3.85 -30.29 -0.04
N GLY A 663 3.42 -29.07 0.28
CA GLY A 663 4.03 -27.82 -0.20
C GLY A 663 3.72 -27.46 -1.64
N ARG A 664 2.81 -28.16 -2.32
CA ARG A 664 2.46 -27.92 -3.74
C ARG A 664 1.35 -26.90 -3.94
N ALA A 665 0.70 -26.41 -2.89
CA ALA A 665 -0.28 -25.32 -2.99
C ALA A 665 0.42 -23.97 -2.86
N PHE A 666 0.03 -23.05 -3.73
CA PHE A 666 0.32 -21.62 -3.62
C PHE A 666 -0.98 -20.90 -3.29
N TRP A 667 -0.94 -19.93 -2.38
CA TRP A 667 -2.12 -19.16 -2.04
C TRP A 667 -1.73 -17.73 -1.72
N GLN A 668 -2.70 -16.87 -1.92
CA GLN A 668 -2.61 -15.46 -1.58
C GLN A 668 -3.93 -15.03 -0.98
N SER A 669 -3.87 -14.23 0.09
CA SER A 669 -5.04 -13.66 0.74
C SER A 669 -4.93 -12.14 0.75
N SER A 670 -6.00 -11.43 0.40
CA SER A 670 -6.12 -9.98 0.49
C SER A 670 -7.41 -9.62 1.22
N LEU A 671 -7.40 -8.54 1.99
CA LEU A 671 -8.64 -8.01 2.56
C LEU A 671 -9.56 -7.57 1.41
N GLU A 672 -10.80 -8.07 1.40
CA GLU A 672 -11.77 -7.76 0.36
C GLU A 672 -12.92 -6.90 0.89
N SER A 673 -13.48 -7.29 2.05
CA SER A 673 -14.68 -6.66 2.59
C SER A 673 -14.82 -6.90 4.09
N TRP A 674 -15.79 -6.23 4.66
CA TRP A 674 -16.27 -6.45 6.02
C TRP A 674 -17.66 -7.07 5.96
N GLU A 675 -17.87 -8.21 6.63
CA GLU A 675 -19.16 -8.89 6.65
C GLU A 675 -19.68 -9.05 8.08
N ARG A 676 -20.99 -9.19 8.20
CA ARG A 676 -21.63 -9.41 9.52
C ARG A 676 -21.20 -10.74 10.10
N VAL A 677 -20.79 -10.71 11.37
CA VAL A 677 -20.57 -11.95 12.13
C VAL A 677 -21.91 -12.72 12.20
N PRO A 678 -21.94 -14.03 11.89
CA PRO A 678 -23.15 -14.82 11.97
C PRO A 678 -23.81 -14.71 13.36
N GLU A 679 -25.11 -14.53 13.45
CA GLU A 679 -25.84 -14.27 14.69
C GLU A 679 -25.55 -15.30 15.79
N LYS A 680 -25.42 -16.59 15.41
CA LYS A 680 -25.09 -17.68 16.34
C LYS A 680 -23.72 -17.53 17.01
N LEU A 681 -22.82 -16.80 16.38
CA LEU A 681 -21.45 -16.56 16.87
C LEU A 681 -21.29 -15.18 17.49
N ALA A 682 -22.09 -14.18 17.06
CA ALA A 682 -21.94 -12.79 17.44
C ALA A 682 -21.95 -12.60 18.98
N ALA A 683 -22.92 -13.17 19.67
CA ALA A 683 -23.00 -13.05 21.13
C ALA A 683 -21.74 -13.56 21.84
N ARG A 684 -21.21 -14.70 21.41
CA ARG A 684 -19.97 -15.29 21.97
C ARG A 684 -18.73 -14.47 21.64
N VAL A 685 -18.66 -13.90 20.44
CA VAL A 685 -17.55 -13.04 20.02
C VAL A 685 -17.57 -11.74 20.82
N ILE A 686 -18.74 -11.10 20.95
CA ILE A 686 -18.92 -9.88 21.74
C ILE A 686 -18.51 -10.13 23.19
N GLU A 687 -19.00 -11.21 23.82
CA GLU A 687 -18.63 -11.58 25.19
C GLU A 687 -17.11 -11.74 25.35
N LYS A 688 -16.46 -12.43 24.40
CA LYS A 688 -15.01 -12.63 24.41
C LYS A 688 -14.22 -11.32 24.29
N ILE A 689 -14.69 -10.41 23.43
CA ILE A 689 -14.07 -9.08 23.26
C ILE A 689 -14.27 -8.25 24.52
N ARG A 690 -15.49 -8.19 25.05
CA ARG A 690 -15.79 -7.44 26.28
C ARG A 690 -14.99 -7.91 27.48
N LYS A 691 -14.90 -9.23 27.69
CA LYS A 691 -14.02 -9.82 28.73
C LYS A 691 -12.57 -9.38 28.57
N ARG A 692 -12.05 -9.41 27.34
CA ARG A 692 -10.68 -9.03 27.04
C ARG A 692 -10.40 -7.57 27.37
N LYS A 693 -11.38 -6.68 27.06
CA LYS A 693 -11.27 -5.24 27.28
C LYS A 693 -11.68 -4.79 28.71
N GLY A 694 -11.90 -5.72 29.64
CA GLY A 694 -12.30 -5.39 31.00
C GLY A 694 -13.74 -4.83 31.11
N LEU A 695 -14.51 -4.85 30.02
CA LEU A 695 -15.87 -4.33 29.99
C LEU A 695 -16.86 -5.28 30.67
N ALA A 696 -17.96 -4.74 31.23
CA ALA A 696 -19.06 -5.58 31.74
C ALA A 696 -19.51 -6.58 30.66
N ILE A 697 -19.74 -7.85 31.04
CA ILE A 697 -20.06 -8.93 30.09
C ILE A 697 -21.32 -8.60 29.28
N GLN A 698 -22.33 -8.04 29.94
CA GLN A 698 -23.58 -7.65 29.28
C GLN A 698 -23.39 -6.35 28.51
N VAL A 699 -23.94 -6.31 27.27
CA VAL A 699 -24.04 -5.09 26.49
C VAL A 699 -24.95 -4.10 27.20
N PRO A 700 -24.60 -2.83 27.35
CA PRO A 700 -25.44 -1.85 28.01
C PRO A 700 -26.77 -1.69 27.27
N SER A 701 -27.85 -1.51 28.00
CA SER A 701 -29.17 -1.15 27.41
C SER A 701 -29.13 0.30 26.89
N ALA A 702 -29.92 0.61 25.87
CA ALA A 702 -30.05 1.96 25.34
C ALA A 702 -30.52 2.95 26.44
N SER A 703 -31.39 2.50 27.38
CA SER A 703 -31.89 3.28 28.51
C SER A 703 -30.78 3.83 29.43
N ARG A 704 -29.59 3.25 29.43
CA ARG A 704 -28.45 3.80 30.20
C ARG A 704 -27.97 5.15 29.64
N PHE A 705 -28.20 5.40 28.38
CA PHE A 705 -27.69 6.56 27.65
C PHE A 705 -28.79 7.56 27.28
N LEU A 706 -30.06 7.12 27.34
CA LEU A 706 -31.22 7.94 27.05
C LEU A 706 -31.78 8.52 28.36
N GLU A 707 -32.33 9.71 28.27
CA GLU A 707 -33.16 10.25 29.37
C GLU A 707 -34.61 9.81 29.17
N ASP A 708 -35.28 9.50 30.28
CA ASP A 708 -36.73 9.24 30.29
C ASP A 708 -37.47 10.52 29.90
N HIS A 709 -38.36 10.41 28.91
CA HIS A 709 -39.26 11.49 28.48
C HIS A 709 -40.26 11.84 29.54
#